data_6db0cb3ca6607d0e3a7d29686a8573ee
#
_entry.id   6db0cb3ca6607d0e3a7d29686a8573ee
#
_cell.length_a   1.000
_cell.length_b   1.000
_cell.length_c   1.000
_cell.angle_alpha   90.00
_cell.angle_beta   90.00
_cell.angle_gamma   90.00
#
_symmetry.space_group_name_H-M   'P 1'
#
loop_
_entity.id
_entity.type
_entity.pdbx_description
1 polymer ?
#
loop_
_entity_poly.entity_id
_entity_poly.type
_entity_poly.pdbx_seq_one_letter_code
_entity_poly.pdbx_strand_id
1 'polypeptide(L)'
;MTALNEPHRPRTLTEALRAMSAEGLATFLELRPDLLHPIPDDIAELASRAATPESITWVMDELNIWLRTVAEALAALPDPTSVADLTKMLGQGRAQVAAAVQQLRERGLLWGEDQQLHLVRAVRDVFGPYPAGLAPPSARPMPGVQIDAALEACGAEARVVLERLLWSPTGAVRYADRPVTVASARSPIERLLAHQLLRPLDSETVIIPHEVAWRLRAGRFTAQPIATEAPVLTGQRRDPDLVDRAAAGAAFAVLDDIELLAYRLETEPHKLLRSGGLASRDVTALTRQLGADPVHATFVIECAAAAQLVAPDSTGRLLPTHDYDEWLNFDGAQRWRLVAKAWLLAERFFARSAEDGSRTLSQEAYARTAPSLRKTILQLIASADPGTALDLEQLAEAAVWHRPRLTHGRLQAEQLVQWTWREATSLGLTALGAVSSFARVALHPDQPMSTALAQLFPTAVDRFLIQNDLTAVTSGPLAHTVASELRVLADQESRGGAGVYRFSATSLRRAFDQGWSAADLQLWLEQHSTTDVPQPLRYLIDDVSRRHGSIRIGPAGCYVRMADQTQAAALLAHPAAARLGLRAVAPSVLVAAVDEEELLPLLQELGHSPAVENSAGELIVARPPRRARRQRVEPTSKPSPEEMAEALLAQESHNRVPGQPRLGHGGFSNRPRTLAKSLE
;
A
#
# COMPACT_ATOMS: atom_id res chain seq x y z
N MET A 1 -50.49 -35.63 17.10
CA MET A 1 -49.10 -35.70 17.56
C MET A 1 -48.26 -35.03 16.49
N THR A 2 -47.98 -33.76 16.67
CA THR A 2 -47.17 -32.94 15.77
C THR A 2 -45.72 -33.24 16.12
N ALA A 3 -44.96 -33.84 15.19
CA ALA A 3 -43.55 -34.03 15.34
C ALA A 3 -42.92 -32.61 15.37
N LEU A 4 -42.40 -32.27 16.57
CA LEU A 4 -41.54 -31.10 16.72
C LEU A 4 -40.34 -31.29 15.82
N ASN A 5 -40.25 -30.41 14.82
CA ASN A 5 -39.12 -30.32 13.90
C ASN A 5 -37.89 -29.99 14.79
N GLU A 6 -37.06 -30.99 15.13
CA GLU A 6 -35.78 -30.72 15.74
C GLU A 6 -34.98 -29.77 14.81
N PRO A 7 -34.39 -28.68 15.35
CA PRO A 7 -33.63 -27.76 14.55
C PRO A 7 -32.52 -28.58 13.81
N HIS A 8 -32.51 -28.48 12.50
CA HIS A 8 -31.56 -29.21 11.66
C HIS A 8 -30.13 -28.74 11.97
N ARG A 9 -29.39 -29.56 12.71
CA ARG A 9 -28.00 -29.26 13.07
C ARG A 9 -27.11 -29.33 11.84
N PRO A 10 -26.35 -28.27 11.50
CA PRO A 10 -25.49 -28.27 10.32
C PRO A 10 -24.38 -29.31 10.49
N ARG A 11 -24.22 -30.14 9.46
CA ARG A 11 -23.20 -31.21 9.39
C ARG A 11 -21.96 -30.78 8.60
N THR A 12 -22.04 -29.66 7.90
CA THR A 12 -20.96 -29.12 7.08
C THR A 12 -20.93 -27.59 7.17
N LEU A 13 -19.81 -26.97 6.78
CA LEU A 13 -19.71 -25.52 6.68
C LEU A 13 -20.75 -24.96 5.71
N THR A 14 -21.02 -25.66 4.58
CA THR A 14 -22.05 -25.24 3.62
C THR A 14 -23.44 -25.17 4.24
N GLU A 15 -23.83 -26.18 5.04
CA GLU A 15 -25.10 -26.16 5.75
C GLU A 15 -25.16 -25.07 6.82
N ALA A 16 -24.04 -24.80 7.49
CA ALA A 16 -23.92 -23.73 8.48
C ALA A 16 -24.10 -22.36 7.84
N LEU A 17 -23.46 -22.09 6.70
CA LEU A 17 -23.63 -20.84 5.94
C LEU A 17 -25.05 -20.68 5.38
N ARG A 18 -25.70 -21.77 4.92
CA ARG A 18 -27.10 -21.77 4.50
C ARG A 18 -28.10 -21.46 5.63
N ALA A 19 -27.74 -21.78 6.86
CA ALA A 19 -28.57 -21.53 8.02
C ALA A 19 -28.40 -20.10 8.60
N MET A 20 -27.44 -19.33 8.10
CA MET A 20 -27.23 -17.94 8.53
C MET A 20 -28.37 -17.03 8.05
N SER A 21 -28.67 -16.00 8.83
CA SER A 21 -29.49 -14.88 8.40
C SER A 21 -28.75 -14.05 7.33
N ALA A 22 -29.49 -13.19 6.60
CA ALA A 22 -28.87 -12.25 5.67
C ALA A 22 -27.81 -11.37 6.35
N GLU A 23 -28.11 -10.85 7.54
CA GLU A 23 -27.18 -10.06 8.36
C GLU A 23 -25.94 -10.89 8.77
N GLY A 24 -26.10 -12.13 9.20
CA GLY A 24 -25.00 -13.01 9.57
C GLY A 24 -24.12 -13.35 8.36
N LEU A 25 -24.70 -13.57 7.18
CA LEU A 25 -23.96 -13.81 5.95
C LEU A 25 -23.26 -12.54 5.45
N ALA A 26 -23.87 -11.36 5.61
CA ALA A 26 -23.23 -10.08 5.31
C ALA A 26 -22.02 -9.84 6.20
N THR A 27 -22.14 -10.03 7.51
CA THR A 27 -21.02 -9.97 8.47
C THR A 27 -19.90 -10.96 8.10
N PHE A 28 -20.24 -12.19 7.73
CA PHE A 28 -19.25 -13.16 7.24
C PHE A 28 -18.51 -12.64 6.00
N LEU A 29 -19.21 -12.06 5.01
CA LEU A 29 -18.59 -11.52 3.79
C LEU A 29 -17.75 -10.26 4.06
N GLU A 30 -18.16 -9.41 5.01
CA GLU A 30 -17.34 -8.28 5.48
C GLU A 30 -16.02 -8.73 6.10
N LEU A 31 -16.06 -9.80 6.90
CA LEU A 31 -14.88 -10.39 7.54
C LEU A 31 -14.04 -11.25 6.58
N ARG A 32 -14.58 -11.56 5.39
CA ARG A 32 -13.97 -12.41 4.36
C ARG A 32 -14.01 -11.78 2.95
N PRO A 33 -13.44 -10.58 2.78
CA PRO A 33 -13.40 -9.91 1.47
C PRO A 33 -12.59 -10.69 0.43
N ASP A 34 -11.73 -11.63 0.84
CA ASP A 34 -11.01 -12.57 -0.02
C ASP A 34 -11.95 -13.45 -0.85
N LEU A 35 -13.19 -13.67 -0.40
CA LEU A 35 -14.18 -14.51 -1.05
C LEU A 35 -15.03 -13.77 -2.09
N LEU A 36 -14.93 -12.43 -2.16
CA LEU A 36 -15.74 -11.60 -3.05
C LEU A 36 -15.17 -11.51 -4.48
N HIS A 37 -13.98 -12.07 -4.73
CA HIS A 37 -13.33 -12.00 -6.03
C HIS A 37 -12.73 -13.33 -6.48
N PRO A 38 -13.23 -13.93 -7.55
CA PRO A 38 -14.47 -13.61 -8.28
C PRO A 38 -15.71 -13.80 -7.41
N ILE A 39 -16.85 -13.20 -7.79
CA ILE A 39 -18.13 -13.36 -7.08
C ILE A 39 -18.52 -14.84 -7.10
N PRO A 40 -18.85 -15.48 -5.95
CA PRO A 40 -19.29 -16.87 -5.92
C PRO A 40 -20.69 -17.01 -6.52
N ASP A 41 -20.90 -18.10 -7.26
CA ASP A 41 -22.17 -18.36 -7.92
C ASP A 41 -23.26 -18.82 -6.94
N ASP A 42 -22.89 -19.50 -5.85
CA ASP A 42 -23.81 -19.97 -4.81
C ASP A 42 -23.12 -20.17 -3.45
N ILE A 43 -23.90 -20.53 -2.42
CA ILE A 43 -23.37 -20.79 -1.06
C ILE A 43 -22.46 -22.01 -1.01
N ALA A 44 -22.63 -22.99 -1.89
CA ALA A 44 -21.76 -24.18 -1.92
C ALA A 44 -20.36 -23.80 -2.43
N GLU A 45 -20.30 -22.98 -3.48
CA GLU A 45 -19.03 -22.43 -3.97
C GLU A 45 -18.38 -21.50 -2.93
N LEU A 46 -19.16 -20.62 -2.30
CA LEU A 46 -18.69 -19.76 -1.22
C LEU A 46 -18.05 -20.58 -0.09
N ALA A 47 -18.72 -21.65 0.37
CA ALA A 47 -18.19 -22.53 1.42
C ALA A 47 -16.94 -23.27 0.96
N SER A 48 -16.90 -23.74 -0.28
CA SER A 48 -15.75 -24.42 -0.87
C SER A 48 -14.52 -23.48 -0.91
N ARG A 49 -14.69 -22.26 -1.38
CA ARG A 49 -13.63 -21.23 -1.42
C ARG A 49 -13.18 -20.86 -0.01
N ALA A 50 -14.11 -20.67 0.93
CA ALA A 50 -13.80 -20.33 2.32
C ALA A 50 -12.93 -21.38 3.03
N ALA A 51 -12.97 -22.64 2.57
CA ALA A 51 -12.20 -23.76 3.11
C ALA A 51 -10.90 -24.03 2.36
N THR A 52 -10.53 -23.26 1.31
CA THR A 52 -9.26 -23.43 0.61
C THR A 52 -8.07 -23.02 1.46
N PRO A 53 -6.88 -23.63 1.30
CA PRO A 53 -5.67 -23.28 2.04
C PRO A 53 -5.29 -21.81 1.91
N GLU A 54 -5.44 -21.21 0.72
CA GLU A 54 -5.12 -19.81 0.44
C GLU A 54 -6.04 -18.86 1.23
N SER A 55 -7.35 -19.13 1.18
CA SER A 55 -8.37 -18.34 1.87
C SER A 55 -8.26 -18.48 3.40
N ILE A 56 -7.98 -19.69 3.89
CA ILE A 56 -7.69 -19.90 5.32
C ILE A 56 -6.40 -19.19 5.73
N THR A 57 -5.34 -19.24 4.94
CA THR A 57 -4.09 -18.51 5.24
C THR A 57 -4.37 -17.00 5.35
N TRP A 58 -5.16 -16.45 4.43
CA TRP A 58 -5.56 -15.05 4.47
C TRP A 58 -6.27 -14.68 5.77
N VAL A 59 -7.32 -15.44 6.16
CA VAL A 59 -8.08 -15.12 7.38
C VAL A 59 -7.26 -15.36 8.65
N MET A 60 -6.34 -16.34 8.65
CA MET A 60 -5.43 -16.57 9.77
C MET A 60 -4.45 -15.41 9.99
N ASP A 61 -4.11 -14.66 8.94
CA ASP A 61 -3.30 -13.44 9.03
C ASP A 61 -4.07 -12.28 9.66
N GLU A 62 -5.42 -12.32 9.60
CA GLU A 62 -6.30 -11.33 10.21
C GLU A 62 -6.62 -11.60 11.70
N LEU A 63 -6.25 -12.76 12.25
CA LEU A 63 -6.51 -13.11 13.65
C LEU A 63 -5.50 -12.47 14.59
N ASN A 64 -6.02 -11.95 15.72
CA ASN A 64 -5.20 -11.55 16.86
C ASN A 64 -4.64 -12.78 17.63
N ILE A 65 -3.71 -12.52 18.55
CA ILE A 65 -3.08 -13.57 19.37
C ILE A 65 -4.12 -14.44 20.09
N TRP A 66 -5.16 -13.82 20.66
CA TRP A 66 -6.17 -14.55 21.41
C TRP A 66 -6.98 -15.51 20.51
N LEU A 67 -7.55 -15.01 19.43
CA LEU A 67 -8.33 -15.81 18.49
C LEU A 67 -7.47 -16.93 17.85
N ARG A 68 -6.21 -16.62 17.52
CA ARG A 68 -5.26 -17.63 17.02
C ARG A 68 -4.96 -18.70 18.04
N THR A 69 -4.79 -18.34 19.34
CA THR A 69 -4.57 -19.31 20.40
C THR A 69 -5.79 -20.21 20.61
N VAL A 70 -7.01 -19.68 20.52
CA VAL A 70 -8.24 -20.48 20.58
C VAL A 70 -8.35 -21.43 19.37
N ALA A 71 -8.04 -20.95 18.17
CA ALA A 71 -8.04 -21.79 16.96
C ALA A 71 -6.98 -22.91 17.06
N GLU A 72 -5.80 -22.63 17.62
CA GLU A 72 -4.75 -23.63 17.85
C GLU A 72 -5.16 -24.67 18.91
N ALA A 73 -5.85 -24.24 19.96
CA ALA A 73 -6.40 -25.16 20.97
C ALA A 73 -7.50 -26.06 20.39
N LEU A 74 -8.35 -25.52 19.50
CA LEU A 74 -9.32 -26.33 18.73
C LEU A 74 -8.60 -27.35 17.84
N ALA A 75 -7.48 -26.98 17.22
CA ALA A 75 -6.69 -27.90 16.41
C ALA A 75 -6.02 -29.02 17.25
N ALA A 76 -5.68 -28.73 18.50
CA ALA A 76 -5.09 -29.70 19.42
C ALA A 76 -6.11 -30.69 20.03
N LEU A 77 -7.40 -30.31 20.07
CA LEU A 77 -8.48 -31.14 20.60
C LEU A 77 -9.08 -32.07 19.54
N PRO A 78 -9.75 -33.17 19.95
CA PRO A 78 -10.55 -34.00 19.04
C PRO A 78 -11.64 -33.19 18.33
N ASP A 79 -12.06 -33.66 17.16
CA ASP A 79 -13.17 -33.11 16.40
C ASP A 79 -14.32 -34.14 16.36
N PRO A 80 -15.52 -33.84 16.87
CA PRO A 80 -15.93 -32.56 17.47
C PRO A 80 -15.41 -32.35 18.90
N THR A 81 -15.40 -31.09 19.35
CA THR A 81 -15.08 -30.68 20.72
C THR A 81 -16.13 -29.73 21.27
N SER A 82 -16.00 -29.31 22.53
CA SER A 82 -16.94 -28.39 23.17
C SER A 82 -16.26 -27.10 23.68
N VAL A 83 -17.05 -26.03 23.87
CA VAL A 83 -16.60 -24.83 24.60
C VAL A 83 -16.07 -25.17 25.98
N ALA A 84 -16.66 -26.20 26.66
CA ALA A 84 -16.22 -26.62 27.99
C ALA A 84 -14.81 -27.24 27.97
N ASP A 85 -14.49 -28.08 26.95
CA ASP A 85 -13.16 -28.67 26.78
C ASP A 85 -12.12 -27.63 26.46
N LEU A 86 -12.47 -26.65 25.59
CA LEU A 86 -11.62 -25.50 25.29
C LEU A 86 -11.34 -24.65 26.53
N THR A 87 -12.39 -24.35 27.34
CA THR A 87 -12.27 -23.61 28.58
C THR A 87 -11.30 -24.27 29.54
N LYS A 88 -11.41 -25.61 29.67
CA LYS A 88 -10.52 -26.41 30.51
C LYS A 88 -9.08 -26.42 29.95
N MET A 89 -8.91 -26.55 28.65
CA MET A 89 -7.58 -26.57 28.01
C MET A 89 -6.86 -25.22 28.12
N LEU A 90 -7.58 -24.12 27.89
CA LEU A 90 -7.01 -22.77 27.91
C LEU A 90 -6.88 -22.22 29.32
N GLY A 91 -7.61 -22.75 30.32
CA GLY A 91 -7.62 -22.22 31.67
C GLY A 91 -8.18 -20.78 31.77
N GLN A 92 -9.08 -20.39 30.86
CA GLN A 92 -9.64 -19.05 30.75
C GLN A 92 -11.15 -19.06 31.10
N GLY A 93 -11.74 -17.86 31.28
CA GLY A 93 -13.17 -17.76 31.60
C GLY A 93 -14.07 -18.25 30.46
N ARG A 94 -15.12 -19.02 30.78
CA ARG A 94 -16.06 -19.60 29.78
C ARG A 94 -16.67 -18.55 28.85
N ALA A 95 -17.06 -17.39 29.38
CA ALA A 95 -17.66 -16.33 28.58
C ALA A 95 -16.66 -15.77 27.55
N GLN A 96 -15.40 -15.62 27.93
CA GLN A 96 -14.31 -15.13 27.05
C GLN A 96 -13.99 -16.14 25.97
N VAL A 97 -13.94 -17.44 26.30
CA VAL A 97 -13.74 -18.51 25.32
C VAL A 97 -14.92 -18.61 24.36
N ALA A 98 -16.17 -18.52 24.86
CA ALA A 98 -17.36 -18.53 24.02
C ALA A 98 -17.42 -17.34 23.06
N ALA A 99 -17.04 -16.15 23.51
CA ALA A 99 -16.94 -14.96 22.64
C ALA A 99 -15.90 -15.15 21.53
N ALA A 100 -14.74 -15.74 21.82
CA ALA A 100 -13.72 -16.03 20.81
C ALA A 100 -14.21 -17.11 19.82
N VAL A 101 -14.88 -18.16 20.30
CA VAL A 101 -15.49 -19.18 19.44
C VAL A 101 -16.51 -18.56 18.50
N GLN A 102 -17.34 -17.62 18.98
CA GLN A 102 -18.31 -16.91 18.16
C GLN A 102 -17.60 -16.08 17.05
N GLN A 103 -16.54 -15.36 17.37
CA GLN A 103 -15.77 -14.60 16.40
C GLN A 103 -15.09 -15.48 15.33
N LEU A 104 -14.63 -16.67 15.72
CA LEU A 104 -14.09 -17.66 14.75
C LEU A 104 -15.20 -18.24 13.86
N ARG A 105 -16.41 -18.44 14.41
CA ARG A 105 -17.60 -18.90 13.68
C ARG A 105 -18.05 -17.87 12.63
N GLU A 106 -18.08 -16.61 12.99
CA GLU A 106 -18.40 -15.48 12.09
C GLU A 106 -17.41 -15.38 10.91
N ARG A 107 -16.18 -15.87 11.05
CA ARG A 107 -15.17 -15.94 9.99
C ARG A 107 -15.20 -17.25 9.21
N GLY A 108 -16.11 -18.17 9.54
CA GLY A 108 -16.23 -19.47 8.89
C GLY A 108 -15.05 -20.41 9.12
N LEU A 109 -14.31 -20.22 10.24
CA LEU A 109 -13.19 -21.10 10.60
C LEU A 109 -13.65 -22.35 11.35
N LEU A 110 -14.84 -22.31 11.91
CA LEU A 110 -15.50 -23.43 12.56
C LEU A 110 -17.02 -23.35 12.38
N TRP A 111 -17.71 -24.46 12.59
CA TRP A 111 -19.16 -24.53 12.62
C TRP A 111 -19.66 -25.45 13.76
N GLY A 112 -20.98 -25.54 13.93
CA GLY A 112 -21.62 -26.35 14.96
C GLY A 112 -21.98 -25.54 16.20
N GLU A 113 -22.65 -26.22 17.15
CA GLU A 113 -23.08 -25.67 18.44
C GLU A 113 -21.95 -25.72 19.47
N ASP A 114 -22.07 -25.00 20.59
CA ASP A 114 -21.06 -24.92 21.66
C ASP A 114 -20.70 -26.28 22.30
N GLN A 115 -21.56 -27.29 22.12
CA GLN A 115 -21.32 -28.66 22.58
C GLN A 115 -20.67 -29.56 21.52
N GLN A 116 -20.71 -29.16 20.23
CA GLN A 116 -20.18 -29.89 19.09
C GLN A 116 -19.58 -28.94 18.06
N LEU A 117 -18.41 -28.45 18.38
CA LEU A 117 -17.63 -27.56 17.51
C LEU A 117 -16.82 -28.39 16.54
N HIS A 118 -16.89 -28.04 15.28
CA HIS A 118 -16.09 -28.62 14.19
C HIS A 118 -15.17 -27.56 13.61
N LEU A 119 -13.89 -27.82 13.64
CA LEU A 119 -12.88 -26.94 13.03
C LEU A 119 -12.72 -27.26 11.53
N VAL A 120 -12.69 -26.23 10.68
CA VAL A 120 -12.38 -26.41 9.25
C VAL A 120 -11.02 -27.09 9.09
N ARG A 121 -10.96 -28.18 8.29
CA ARG A 121 -9.75 -28.99 8.16
C ARG A 121 -8.51 -28.17 7.78
N ALA A 122 -8.65 -27.26 6.82
CA ALA A 122 -7.54 -26.40 6.39
C ALA A 122 -7.01 -25.50 7.52
N VAL A 123 -7.83 -25.12 8.52
CA VAL A 123 -7.37 -24.40 9.72
C VAL A 123 -6.49 -25.31 10.57
N ARG A 124 -6.87 -26.59 10.74
CA ARG A 124 -6.04 -27.58 11.45
C ARG A 124 -4.71 -27.79 10.77
N ASP A 125 -4.72 -27.85 9.43
CA ASP A 125 -3.51 -28.05 8.62
C ASP A 125 -2.52 -26.87 8.76
N VAL A 126 -2.99 -25.63 9.01
CA VAL A 126 -2.12 -24.45 9.27
C VAL A 126 -1.27 -24.63 10.53
N PHE A 127 -1.80 -25.28 11.58
CA PHE A 127 -1.07 -25.55 12.82
C PHE A 127 -0.22 -26.82 12.76
N GLY A 128 -0.39 -27.62 11.71
CA GLY A 128 0.34 -28.85 11.51
C GLY A 128 -0.08 -30.01 12.44
N PRO A 129 0.68 -31.10 12.46
CA PRO A 129 0.32 -32.31 13.20
C PRO A 129 0.48 -32.19 14.72
N TYR A 130 1.13 -31.14 15.22
CA TYR A 130 1.47 -30.93 16.62
C TYR A 130 1.15 -29.50 17.08
N PRO A 131 -0.16 -29.11 17.14
CA PRO A 131 -0.56 -27.78 17.59
C PRO A 131 0.00 -27.48 18.99
N ALA A 132 0.51 -26.28 19.20
CA ALA A 132 1.21 -25.88 20.44
C ALA A 132 2.35 -26.84 20.87
N GLY A 133 2.90 -27.62 19.96
CA GLY A 133 3.92 -28.64 20.24
C GLY A 133 3.39 -29.83 21.05
N LEU A 134 2.08 -30.11 20.98
CA LEU A 134 1.45 -31.26 21.66
C LEU A 134 1.28 -32.43 20.67
N ALA A 135 1.68 -33.59 21.09
CA ALA A 135 1.32 -34.82 20.39
C ALA A 135 -0.20 -35.04 20.44
N PRO A 136 -0.79 -35.76 19.47
CA PRO A 136 -2.17 -36.25 19.61
C PRO A 136 -2.34 -37.07 20.90
N PRO A 137 -3.54 -37.00 21.54
CA PRO A 137 -3.82 -37.82 22.72
C PRO A 137 -3.53 -39.31 22.47
N SER A 138 -2.86 -39.96 23.43
CA SER A 138 -2.54 -41.37 23.32
C SER A 138 -3.80 -42.23 23.46
N ALA A 139 -3.95 -43.27 22.65
CA ALA A 139 -5.06 -44.22 22.77
C ALA A 139 -5.13 -44.90 24.16
N ARG A 140 -3.97 -45.03 24.81
CA ARG A 140 -3.83 -45.50 26.19
C ARG A 140 -2.89 -44.58 26.94
N PRO A 141 -3.44 -43.49 27.54
CA PRO A 141 -2.62 -42.50 28.22
C PRO A 141 -1.98 -43.10 29.50
N MET A 142 -0.72 -42.74 29.74
CA MET A 142 -0.02 -43.12 30.97
C MET A 142 -0.61 -42.35 32.16
N PRO A 143 -0.98 -43.03 33.27
CA PRO A 143 -1.47 -42.38 34.47
C PRO A 143 -0.44 -41.40 35.07
N GLY A 144 -0.90 -40.27 35.64
CA GLY A 144 0.00 -39.24 36.17
C GLY A 144 0.99 -39.77 37.23
N VAL A 145 0.56 -40.69 38.09
CA VAL A 145 1.43 -41.36 39.10
C VAL A 145 2.55 -42.15 38.46
N GLN A 146 2.28 -42.79 37.32
CA GLN A 146 3.33 -43.54 36.56
C GLN A 146 4.26 -42.57 35.87
N ILE A 147 3.76 -41.44 35.38
CA ILE A 147 4.61 -40.38 34.76
C ILE A 147 5.58 -39.85 35.83
N ASP A 148 5.09 -39.52 37.03
CA ASP A 148 5.91 -38.97 38.10
C ASP A 148 7.01 -39.99 38.51
N ALA A 149 6.65 -41.26 38.72
CA ALA A 149 7.59 -42.34 39.05
C ALA A 149 8.64 -42.55 37.91
N ALA A 150 8.22 -42.50 36.66
CA ALA A 150 9.12 -42.64 35.51
C ALA A 150 10.10 -41.43 35.41
N LEU A 151 9.63 -40.20 35.70
CA LEU A 151 10.47 -38.99 35.75
C LEU A 151 11.55 -39.10 36.84
N GLU A 152 11.18 -39.58 38.02
CA GLU A 152 12.13 -39.83 39.10
C GLU A 152 13.18 -40.92 38.72
N ALA A 153 12.74 -42.02 38.14
CA ALA A 153 13.60 -43.09 37.70
C ALA A 153 14.61 -42.68 36.60
N CYS A 154 14.23 -41.76 35.73
CA CYS A 154 15.10 -41.28 34.65
C CYS A 154 16.20 -40.29 35.15
N GLY A 155 16.01 -39.64 36.28
CA GLY A 155 16.98 -38.74 36.91
C GLY A 155 17.02 -37.32 36.31
N ALA A 156 17.82 -36.46 36.95
CA ALA A 156 17.84 -35.00 36.65
C ALA A 156 18.29 -34.67 35.23
N GLU A 157 19.27 -35.39 34.67
CA GLU A 157 19.76 -35.15 33.30
C GLU A 157 18.66 -35.36 32.26
N ALA A 158 17.86 -36.42 32.43
CA ALA A 158 16.74 -36.72 31.52
C ALA A 158 15.65 -35.63 31.62
N ARG A 159 15.42 -35.08 32.80
CA ARG A 159 14.49 -33.98 33.01
C ARG A 159 14.91 -32.72 32.23
N VAL A 160 16.18 -32.37 32.19
CA VAL A 160 16.71 -31.25 31.37
C VAL A 160 16.41 -31.44 29.87
N VAL A 161 16.51 -32.70 29.38
CA VAL A 161 16.18 -32.99 27.98
C VAL A 161 14.68 -32.74 27.72
N LEU A 162 13.79 -33.20 28.61
CA LEU A 162 12.36 -32.99 28.47
C LEU A 162 12.00 -31.50 28.53
N GLU A 163 12.61 -30.75 29.43
CA GLU A 163 12.38 -29.28 29.55
C GLU A 163 12.76 -28.54 28.26
N ARG A 164 13.83 -28.92 27.57
CA ARG A 164 14.21 -28.35 26.28
C ARG A 164 13.21 -28.67 25.17
N LEU A 165 12.61 -29.85 25.21
CA LEU A 165 11.65 -30.31 24.21
C LEU A 165 10.21 -29.91 24.53
N LEU A 166 9.94 -29.45 25.75
CA LEU A 166 8.59 -29.31 26.28
C LEU A 166 7.65 -28.44 25.43
N TRP A 167 8.20 -27.39 24.80
CA TRP A 167 7.45 -26.45 23.98
C TRP A 167 7.78 -26.56 22.49
N SER A 168 8.63 -27.54 22.11
CA SER A 168 8.94 -27.86 20.74
C SER A 168 8.08 -29.02 20.25
N PRO A 169 7.61 -29.01 18.97
CA PRO A 169 6.80 -30.10 18.47
C PRO A 169 7.57 -31.43 18.46
N THR A 170 8.84 -31.42 18.09
CA THR A 170 9.68 -32.60 17.96
C THR A 170 11.11 -32.32 18.38
N GLY A 171 11.88 -33.40 18.71
CA GLY A 171 13.31 -33.32 18.97
C GLY A 171 14.09 -34.23 18.05
N ALA A 172 15.28 -33.80 17.59
CA ALA A 172 16.17 -34.59 16.79
C ALA A 172 17.00 -35.56 17.67
N VAL A 173 16.94 -36.85 17.40
CA VAL A 173 17.64 -37.89 18.12
C VAL A 173 18.05 -39.00 17.14
N ARG A 174 19.33 -39.34 17.06
CA ARG A 174 19.80 -40.39 16.18
C ARG A 174 19.37 -41.76 16.70
N TYR A 175 18.91 -42.64 15.81
CA TYR A 175 18.45 -44.00 16.10
C TYR A 175 17.32 -44.03 17.14
N ALA A 176 16.38 -43.10 17.06
CA ALA A 176 15.27 -42.95 18.00
C ALA A 176 14.35 -44.17 18.05
N ASP A 177 14.20 -44.91 16.95
CA ASP A 177 13.38 -46.10 16.77
C ASP A 177 14.06 -47.39 17.28
N ARG A 178 15.33 -47.33 17.72
CA ARG A 178 16.04 -48.48 18.28
C ARG A 178 15.35 -48.97 19.55
N PRO A 179 15.02 -50.26 19.67
CA PRO A 179 14.45 -50.79 20.89
C PRO A 179 15.40 -50.65 22.09
N VAL A 180 14.94 -49.97 23.12
CA VAL A 180 15.69 -49.74 24.36
C VAL A 180 14.82 -50.21 25.54
N THR A 181 15.42 -51.01 26.42
CA THR A 181 14.80 -51.46 27.67
C THR A 181 15.38 -50.66 28.84
N VAL A 182 14.68 -50.62 29.98
CA VAL A 182 15.16 -49.97 31.21
C VAL A 182 16.53 -50.48 31.62
N ALA A 183 16.80 -51.78 31.45
CA ALA A 183 18.07 -52.40 31.80
C ALA A 183 19.23 -52.07 30.83
N SER A 184 18.90 -51.77 29.56
CA SER A 184 19.90 -51.46 28.53
C SER A 184 20.14 -49.98 28.30
N ALA A 185 19.32 -49.09 28.86
CA ALA A 185 19.40 -47.67 28.68
C ALA A 185 20.65 -47.05 29.37
N ARG A 186 21.49 -46.37 28.57
CA ARG A 186 22.76 -45.77 29.06
C ARG A 186 22.75 -44.26 29.03
N SER A 187 22.02 -43.65 28.09
CA SER A 187 21.92 -42.21 27.94
C SER A 187 20.62 -41.65 28.54
N PRO A 188 20.55 -40.36 28.86
CA PRO A 188 19.31 -39.72 29.31
C PRO A 188 18.14 -39.93 28.34
N ILE A 189 18.40 -39.85 27.02
CA ILE A 189 17.40 -40.02 25.98
C ILE A 189 16.92 -41.51 25.93
N GLU A 190 17.83 -42.49 26.05
CA GLU A 190 17.47 -43.87 26.07
C GLU A 190 16.64 -44.24 27.31
N ARG A 191 16.91 -43.62 28.49
CA ARG A 191 16.07 -43.76 29.68
C ARG A 191 14.66 -43.23 29.46
N LEU A 192 14.53 -42.07 28.81
CA LEU A 192 13.24 -41.48 28.48
C LEU A 192 12.44 -42.35 27.50
N LEU A 193 13.08 -42.88 26.48
CA LEU A 193 12.45 -43.84 25.53
C LEU A 193 12.02 -45.14 26.22
N ALA A 194 12.89 -45.74 27.05
CA ALA A 194 12.60 -46.97 27.77
C ALA A 194 11.43 -46.81 28.77
N HIS A 195 11.28 -45.66 29.40
CA HIS A 195 10.17 -45.31 30.30
C HIS A 195 8.96 -44.68 29.59
N GLN A 196 8.95 -44.64 28.23
CA GLN A 196 7.87 -44.08 27.39
C GLN A 196 7.55 -42.59 27.67
N LEU A 197 8.50 -41.87 28.24
CA LEU A 197 8.42 -40.40 28.40
C LEU A 197 8.75 -39.65 27.12
N LEU A 198 9.46 -40.33 26.18
CA LEU A 198 9.59 -39.95 24.78
C LEU A 198 9.10 -41.09 23.89
N ARG A 199 8.56 -40.75 22.73
CA ARG A 199 8.13 -41.69 21.71
C ARG A 199 8.86 -41.38 20.39
N PRO A 200 9.44 -42.37 19.70
CA PRO A 200 9.99 -42.18 18.38
C PRO A 200 8.85 -41.95 17.39
N LEU A 201 9.03 -40.98 16.47
CA LEU A 201 8.20 -40.77 15.28
C LEU A 201 8.82 -41.49 14.07
N ASP A 202 10.14 -41.45 13.98
CA ASP A 202 10.97 -42.10 13.00
C ASP A 202 12.37 -42.40 13.60
N SER A 203 13.37 -42.78 12.77
CA SER A 203 14.74 -43.09 13.23
C SER A 203 15.52 -41.86 13.74
N GLU A 204 15.07 -40.64 13.45
CA GLU A 204 15.79 -39.41 13.76
C GLU A 204 14.97 -38.43 14.61
N THR A 205 13.71 -38.73 14.90
CA THR A 205 12.80 -37.77 15.52
C THR A 205 12.04 -38.41 16.69
N VAL A 206 11.94 -37.66 17.76
CA VAL A 206 11.15 -38.02 18.95
C VAL A 206 10.12 -36.94 19.29
N ILE A 207 9.06 -37.36 19.99
CA ILE A 207 8.04 -36.45 20.53
C ILE A 207 7.73 -36.84 21.98
N ILE A 208 7.38 -35.85 22.80
CA ILE A 208 6.85 -36.10 24.14
C ILE A 208 5.38 -36.51 23.97
N PRO A 209 4.93 -37.65 24.53
CA PRO A 209 3.52 -38.04 24.54
C PRO A 209 2.63 -36.97 25.16
N HIS A 210 1.40 -36.82 24.68
CA HIS A 210 0.48 -35.76 25.10
C HIS A 210 0.33 -35.62 26.62
N GLU A 211 0.04 -36.75 27.28
CA GLU A 211 -0.18 -36.82 28.74
C GLU A 211 1.08 -36.46 29.54
N VAL A 212 2.25 -36.78 29.02
CA VAL A 212 3.55 -36.45 29.64
C VAL A 212 3.81 -34.94 29.49
N ALA A 213 3.66 -34.41 28.25
CA ALA A 213 3.79 -32.99 28.00
C ALA A 213 2.82 -32.16 28.83
N TRP A 214 1.54 -32.58 28.89
CA TRP A 214 0.49 -31.89 29.66
C TRP A 214 0.80 -31.90 31.16
N ARG A 215 1.30 -33.00 31.71
CA ARG A 215 1.74 -33.10 33.10
C ARG A 215 2.91 -32.17 33.41
N LEU A 216 3.95 -32.18 32.55
CA LEU A 216 5.14 -31.36 32.70
C LEU A 216 4.83 -29.87 32.55
N ARG A 217 3.87 -29.50 31.70
CA ARG A 217 3.39 -28.13 31.51
C ARG A 217 2.47 -27.64 32.66
N ALA A 218 2.20 -28.50 33.66
CA ALA A 218 1.23 -28.23 34.74
C ALA A 218 -0.12 -27.77 34.18
N GLY A 219 -0.63 -28.39 33.13
CA GLY A 219 -1.90 -28.08 32.49
C GLY A 219 -1.92 -26.77 31.69
N ARG A 220 -0.76 -26.17 31.38
CA ARG A 220 -0.71 -24.95 30.57
C ARG A 220 -0.65 -25.29 29.07
N PHE A 221 -1.50 -24.63 28.28
CA PHE A 221 -1.51 -24.80 26.85
C PHE A 221 -0.34 -24.07 26.16
N THR A 222 0.04 -22.88 26.64
CA THR A 222 1.13 -22.04 26.10
C THR A 222 2.28 -21.88 27.10
N ALA A 223 3.49 -21.64 26.59
CA ALA A 223 4.68 -21.38 27.43
C ALA A 223 4.55 -20.07 28.21
N GLN A 224 4.05 -19.04 27.57
CA GLN A 224 3.78 -17.73 28.15
C GLN A 224 2.31 -17.61 28.55
N PRO A 225 1.96 -16.74 29.50
CA PRO A 225 0.57 -16.41 29.79
C PRO A 225 -0.17 -16.01 28.52
N ILE A 226 -1.43 -16.44 28.39
CA ILE A 226 -2.25 -16.13 27.23
C ILE A 226 -2.65 -14.66 27.28
N ALA A 227 -2.25 -13.88 26.29
CA ALA A 227 -2.62 -12.48 26.14
C ALA A 227 -4.05 -12.38 25.55
N THR A 228 -5.05 -12.39 26.40
CA THR A 228 -6.48 -12.38 26.02
C THR A 228 -6.99 -11.00 25.62
N GLU A 229 -6.30 -9.94 26.01
CA GLU A 229 -6.63 -8.55 25.76
C GLU A 229 -5.48 -7.83 25.06
N ALA A 230 -5.82 -6.85 24.23
CA ALA A 230 -4.84 -6.02 23.55
C ALA A 230 -4.08 -5.15 24.57
N PRO A 231 -2.80 -4.84 24.33
CA PRO A 231 -2.08 -3.83 25.09
C PRO A 231 -2.81 -2.48 25.03
N VAL A 232 -2.90 -1.80 26.16
CA VAL A 232 -3.50 -0.47 26.25
C VAL A 232 -2.47 0.56 25.76
N LEU A 233 -2.84 1.34 24.76
CA LEU A 233 -1.99 2.41 24.25
C LEU A 233 -2.11 3.64 25.14
N THR A 234 -0.96 4.12 25.62
CA THR A 234 -0.86 5.32 26.47
C THR A 234 0.10 6.32 25.82
N GLY A 235 -0.01 7.60 26.17
CA GLY A 235 0.88 8.59 25.62
C GLY A 235 0.70 9.98 26.23
N GLN A 236 1.56 10.90 25.80
CA GLN A 236 1.50 12.30 26.23
C GLN A 236 0.35 13.02 25.51
N ARG A 237 -0.39 13.85 26.23
CA ARG A 237 -1.46 14.64 25.66
C ARG A 237 -0.89 15.86 24.90
N ARG A 238 -1.31 16.04 23.68
CA ARG A 238 -1.03 17.19 22.82
C ARG A 238 -2.34 17.94 22.56
N ASP A 239 -2.24 19.21 22.24
CA ASP A 239 -3.38 19.98 21.75
C ASP A 239 -3.84 19.43 20.38
N PRO A 240 -5.08 18.92 20.26
CA PRO A 240 -5.59 18.36 19.00
C PRO A 240 -5.56 19.36 17.83
N ASP A 241 -5.83 20.66 18.08
CA ASP A 241 -5.81 21.69 17.06
C ASP A 241 -4.37 21.94 16.54
N LEU A 242 -3.38 21.80 17.41
CA LEU A 242 -1.97 21.88 17.00
C LEU A 242 -1.56 20.68 16.16
N VAL A 243 -2.02 19.48 16.52
CA VAL A 243 -1.81 18.26 15.74
C VAL A 243 -2.42 18.41 14.35
N ASP A 244 -3.66 18.87 14.27
CA ASP A 244 -4.37 19.06 13.00
C ASP A 244 -3.71 20.10 12.10
N ARG A 245 -3.27 21.22 12.64
CA ARG A 245 -2.52 22.23 11.87
C ARG A 245 -1.19 21.72 11.34
N ALA A 246 -0.43 21.00 12.18
CA ALA A 246 0.84 20.40 11.76
C ALA A 246 0.63 19.31 10.69
N ALA A 247 -0.40 18.49 10.87
CA ALA A 247 -0.78 17.45 9.92
C ALA A 247 -1.25 18.03 8.58
N ALA A 248 -2.08 19.08 8.60
CA ALA A 248 -2.51 19.77 7.40
C ALA A 248 -1.35 20.43 6.65
N GLY A 249 -0.34 20.94 7.37
CA GLY A 249 0.89 21.43 6.77
C GLY A 249 1.65 20.36 6.00
N ALA A 250 1.80 19.15 6.57
CA ALA A 250 2.42 18.00 5.89
C ALA A 250 1.57 17.53 4.70
N ALA A 251 0.25 17.45 4.85
CA ALA A 251 -0.68 17.10 3.78
C ALA A 251 -0.60 18.08 2.60
N PHE A 252 -0.46 19.37 2.88
CA PHE A 252 -0.28 20.38 1.84
C PHE A 252 1.09 20.24 1.15
N ALA A 253 2.16 20.04 1.92
CA ALA A 253 3.52 19.92 1.40
C ALA A 253 3.67 18.75 0.42
N VAL A 254 3.08 17.58 0.73
CA VAL A 254 3.15 16.42 -0.18
C VAL A 254 2.43 16.67 -1.51
N LEU A 255 1.34 17.45 -1.52
CA LEU A 255 0.65 17.81 -2.76
C LEU A 255 1.52 18.73 -3.63
N ASP A 256 2.16 19.73 -3.03
CA ASP A 256 3.09 20.61 -3.75
C ASP A 256 4.31 19.86 -4.28
N ASP A 257 4.83 18.91 -3.52
CA ASP A 257 5.94 18.05 -3.95
C ASP A 257 5.56 17.14 -5.13
N ILE A 258 4.33 16.59 -5.15
CA ILE A 258 3.81 15.81 -6.28
C ILE A 258 3.68 16.69 -7.53
N GLU A 259 3.16 17.92 -7.40
CA GLU A 259 3.06 18.84 -8.52
C GLU A 259 4.44 19.21 -9.09
N LEU A 260 5.42 19.44 -8.22
CA LEU A 260 6.78 19.72 -8.67
C LEU A 260 7.42 18.49 -9.30
N LEU A 261 7.24 17.29 -8.73
CA LEU A 261 7.73 16.04 -9.33
C LEU A 261 7.17 15.90 -10.76
N ALA A 262 5.86 16.10 -10.93
CA ALA A 262 5.22 16.02 -12.24
C ALA A 262 5.83 17.02 -13.23
N TYR A 263 5.99 18.27 -12.83
CA TYR A 263 6.65 19.31 -13.63
C TYR A 263 8.10 18.93 -14.02
N ARG A 264 8.88 18.37 -13.10
CA ARG A 264 10.26 17.93 -13.39
C ARG A 264 10.28 16.75 -14.34
N LEU A 265 9.41 15.78 -14.17
CA LEU A 265 9.32 14.61 -15.08
C LEU A 265 8.81 15.00 -16.47
N GLU A 266 8.01 16.04 -16.62
CA GLU A 266 7.58 16.55 -17.91
C GLU A 266 8.73 17.23 -18.65
N THR A 267 9.57 17.98 -17.94
CA THR A 267 10.71 18.70 -18.51
C THR A 267 11.92 17.80 -18.75
N GLU A 268 12.21 16.88 -17.82
CA GLU A 268 13.35 15.95 -17.86
C GLU A 268 12.88 14.53 -17.47
N PRO A 269 12.32 13.77 -18.41
CA PRO A 269 11.81 12.43 -18.14
C PRO A 269 12.92 11.44 -17.80
N HIS A 270 12.77 10.72 -16.67
CA HIS A 270 13.68 9.64 -16.27
C HIS A 270 13.17 8.28 -16.76
N LYS A 271 14.08 7.41 -17.20
CA LYS A 271 13.72 6.09 -17.73
C LYS A 271 13.81 5.02 -16.67
N LEU A 272 12.76 4.19 -16.55
CA LEU A 272 12.80 3.00 -15.71
C LEU A 272 13.81 1.98 -16.25
N LEU A 273 14.48 1.27 -15.35
CA LEU A 273 15.39 0.19 -15.67
C LEU A 273 14.62 -1.02 -16.24
N ARG A 274 15.24 -1.81 -17.09
CA ARG A 274 14.65 -3.07 -17.59
C ARG A 274 14.34 -4.06 -16.48
N SER A 275 15.10 -4.03 -15.39
CA SER A 275 14.86 -4.82 -14.18
C SER A 275 13.78 -4.24 -13.26
N GLY A 276 13.14 -3.15 -13.64
CA GLY A 276 12.18 -2.40 -12.84
C GLY A 276 12.82 -1.32 -11.96
N GLY A 277 12.03 -0.29 -11.64
CA GLY A 277 12.43 0.82 -10.79
C GLY A 277 13.32 1.87 -11.44
N LEU A 278 13.57 2.95 -10.69
CA LEU A 278 14.47 4.04 -11.08
C LEU A 278 15.92 3.70 -10.73
N ALA A 279 16.87 4.20 -11.54
CA ALA A 279 18.27 4.13 -11.19
C ALA A 279 18.58 5.07 -9.99
N SER A 280 19.50 4.67 -9.11
CA SER A 280 19.86 5.47 -7.92
C SER A 280 20.32 6.89 -8.25
N ARG A 281 21.02 7.09 -9.38
CA ARG A 281 21.42 8.41 -9.88
C ARG A 281 20.21 9.30 -10.20
N ASP A 282 19.14 8.70 -10.78
CA ASP A 282 17.93 9.41 -11.18
C ASP A 282 17.11 9.79 -9.94
N VAL A 283 17.02 8.90 -8.94
CA VAL A 283 16.43 9.22 -7.63
C VAL A 283 17.22 10.36 -6.96
N THR A 284 18.57 10.32 -6.99
CA THR A 284 19.41 11.41 -6.45
C THR A 284 19.19 12.74 -7.18
N ALA A 285 18.99 12.71 -8.50
CA ALA A 285 18.69 13.91 -9.28
C ALA A 285 17.33 14.49 -8.88
N LEU A 286 16.29 13.64 -8.82
CA LEU A 286 14.95 14.05 -8.37
C LEU A 286 14.94 14.56 -6.94
N THR A 287 15.68 13.92 -6.02
CA THR A 287 15.85 14.37 -4.62
C THR A 287 16.37 15.82 -4.55
N ARG A 288 17.40 16.13 -5.34
CA ARG A 288 17.93 17.50 -5.43
C ARG A 288 16.95 18.49 -6.06
N GLN A 289 16.25 18.06 -7.10
CA GLN A 289 15.26 18.90 -7.78
C GLN A 289 14.03 19.18 -6.92
N LEU A 290 13.66 18.22 -6.04
CA LEU A 290 12.61 18.40 -5.04
C LEU A 290 13.08 19.20 -3.82
N GLY A 291 14.38 19.38 -3.61
CA GLY A 291 14.92 20.03 -2.41
C GLY A 291 14.59 19.29 -1.12
N ALA A 292 14.39 17.99 -1.19
CA ALA A 292 13.95 17.11 -0.10
C ALA A 292 15.09 16.19 0.37
N ASP A 293 14.90 15.50 1.49
CA ASP A 293 15.77 14.37 1.84
C ASP A 293 15.43 13.12 0.98
N PRO A 294 16.34 12.14 0.88
CA PRO A 294 16.13 10.96 0.02
C PRO A 294 14.92 10.11 0.40
N VAL A 295 14.57 10.03 1.68
CA VAL A 295 13.43 9.24 2.17
C VAL A 295 12.12 9.90 1.72
N HIS A 296 12.01 11.21 1.92
CA HIS A 296 10.84 11.98 1.51
C HIS A 296 10.68 12.01 -0.03
N ALA A 297 11.77 12.22 -0.77
CA ALA A 297 11.73 12.19 -2.24
C ALA A 297 11.25 10.83 -2.77
N THR A 298 11.77 9.72 -2.23
CA THR A 298 11.33 8.37 -2.57
C THR A 298 9.84 8.20 -2.26
N PHE A 299 9.40 8.65 -1.09
CA PHE A 299 8.00 8.60 -0.67
C PHE A 299 7.07 9.36 -1.65
N VAL A 300 7.44 10.58 -2.07
CA VAL A 300 6.68 11.38 -3.03
C VAL A 300 6.57 10.68 -4.38
N ILE A 301 7.67 10.12 -4.89
CA ILE A 301 7.69 9.37 -6.16
C ILE A 301 6.78 8.14 -6.08
N GLU A 302 6.86 7.36 -5.00
CA GLU A 302 6.04 6.17 -4.77
C GLU A 302 4.55 6.54 -4.61
N CYS A 303 4.23 7.62 -3.88
CA CYS A 303 2.86 8.13 -3.73
C CYS A 303 2.26 8.56 -5.07
N ALA A 304 3.00 9.34 -5.86
CA ALA A 304 2.54 9.81 -7.17
C ALA A 304 2.27 8.62 -8.13
N ALA A 305 3.15 7.60 -8.11
CA ALA A 305 2.96 6.40 -8.90
C ALA A 305 1.79 5.53 -8.40
N ALA A 306 1.64 5.34 -7.08
CA ALA A 306 0.53 4.61 -6.49
C ALA A 306 -0.82 5.28 -6.80
N ALA A 307 -0.86 6.61 -6.78
CA ALA A 307 -2.03 7.40 -7.13
C ALA A 307 -2.28 7.50 -8.65
N GLN A 308 -1.46 6.83 -9.48
CA GLN A 308 -1.52 6.86 -10.95
C GLN A 308 -1.34 8.27 -11.54
N LEU A 309 -0.73 9.19 -10.80
CA LEU A 309 -0.45 10.55 -11.26
C LEU A 309 0.79 10.60 -12.16
N VAL A 310 1.70 9.62 -12.01
CA VAL A 310 2.85 9.41 -12.88
C VAL A 310 2.92 7.94 -13.30
N ALA A 311 3.31 7.68 -14.54
CA ALA A 311 3.45 6.32 -15.07
C ALA A 311 4.52 6.28 -16.18
N PRO A 312 5.10 5.09 -16.50
CA PRO A 312 5.99 4.95 -17.64
C PRO A 312 5.20 5.03 -18.96
N ASP A 313 5.75 5.73 -19.93
CA ASP A 313 5.29 5.71 -21.32
C ASP A 313 5.71 4.42 -22.04
N SER A 314 5.37 4.28 -23.32
CA SER A 314 5.72 3.11 -24.15
C SER A 314 7.24 2.90 -24.31
N THR A 315 8.06 3.90 -24.02
CA THR A 315 9.53 3.85 -24.07
C THR A 315 10.17 3.58 -22.70
N GLY A 316 9.33 3.50 -21.65
CA GLY A 316 9.73 3.32 -20.26
C GLY A 316 10.14 4.62 -19.55
N ARG A 317 9.84 5.80 -20.08
CA ARG A 317 10.08 7.08 -19.43
C ARG A 317 8.94 7.41 -18.49
N LEU A 318 9.26 7.74 -17.24
CA LEU A 318 8.28 8.18 -16.24
C LEU A 318 7.78 9.59 -16.58
N LEU A 319 6.47 9.73 -16.74
CA LEU A 319 5.81 10.96 -17.14
C LEU A 319 4.53 11.17 -16.33
N PRO A 320 4.02 12.42 -16.19
CA PRO A 320 2.67 12.67 -15.72
C PRO A 320 1.64 11.97 -16.60
N THR A 321 0.52 11.59 -16.01
CA THR A 321 -0.60 10.93 -16.69
C THR A 321 -1.74 11.92 -16.98
N HIS A 322 -2.74 11.49 -17.74
CA HIS A 322 -3.99 12.28 -17.88
C HIS A 322 -4.76 12.37 -16.55
N ASP A 323 -4.64 11.36 -15.68
CA ASP A 323 -5.26 11.40 -14.34
C ASP A 323 -4.64 12.52 -13.48
N TYR A 324 -3.38 12.89 -13.72
CA TYR A 324 -2.74 14.04 -13.08
C TYR A 324 -3.42 15.36 -13.51
N ASP A 325 -3.75 15.51 -14.80
CA ASP A 325 -4.44 16.73 -15.29
C ASP A 325 -5.85 16.83 -14.67
N GLU A 326 -6.57 15.71 -14.53
CA GLU A 326 -7.87 15.66 -13.85
C GLU A 326 -7.73 15.95 -12.34
N TRP A 327 -6.72 15.39 -11.68
CA TRP A 327 -6.43 15.59 -10.27
C TRP A 327 -6.16 17.06 -9.92
N LEU A 328 -5.55 17.84 -10.81
CA LEU A 328 -5.30 19.26 -10.64
C LEU A 328 -6.58 20.10 -10.58
N ASN A 329 -7.69 19.61 -11.16
CA ASN A 329 -8.98 20.31 -11.13
C ASN A 329 -9.74 20.15 -9.80
N PHE A 330 -9.29 19.24 -8.92
CA PHE A 330 -9.89 19.03 -7.60
C PHE A 330 -9.35 20.05 -6.59
N ASP A 331 -10.13 20.32 -5.52
CA ASP A 331 -9.64 21.07 -4.38
C ASP A 331 -8.54 20.31 -3.62
N GLY A 332 -7.77 21.01 -2.78
CA GLY A 332 -6.64 20.44 -2.08
C GLY A 332 -7.00 19.23 -1.21
N ALA A 333 -8.16 19.25 -0.54
CA ALA A 333 -8.62 18.16 0.31
C ALA A 333 -9.02 16.91 -0.51
N GLN A 334 -9.66 17.12 -1.66
CA GLN A 334 -9.98 16.04 -2.60
C GLN A 334 -8.70 15.44 -3.21
N ARG A 335 -7.75 16.26 -3.61
CA ARG A 335 -6.44 15.84 -4.11
C ARG A 335 -5.70 15.00 -3.09
N TRP A 336 -5.64 15.48 -1.85
CA TRP A 336 -5.02 14.73 -0.74
C TRP A 336 -5.70 13.38 -0.50
N ARG A 337 -7.05 13.34 -0.50
CA ARG A 337 -7.80 12.09 -0.30
C ARG A 337 -7.44 11.03 -1.32
N LEU A 338 -7.28 11.39 -2.59
CA LEU A 338 -6.89 10.45 -3.64
C LEU A 338 -5.51 9.86 -3.38
N VAL A 339 -4.55 10.69 -2.99
CA VAL A 339 -3.18 10.25 -2.66
C VAL A 339 -3.17 9.38 -1.40
N ALA A 340 -3.85 9.79 -0.34
CA ALA A 340 -3.93 9.04 0.91
C ALA A 340 -4.60 7.67 0.71
N LYS A 341 -5.68 7.60 -0.10
CA LYS A 341 -6.35 6.35 -0.45
C LYS A 341 -5.43 5.43 -1.26
N ALA A 342 -4.71 5.98 -2.24
CA ALA A 342 -3.77 5.21 -3.04
C ALA A 342 -2.64 4.63 -2.18
N TRP A 343 -2.08 5.42 -1.25
CA TRP A 343 -1.11 4.93 -0.28
C TRP A 343 -1.67 3.83 0.62
N LEU A 344 -2.89 4.01 1.16
CA LEU A 344 -3.50 3.02 2.05
C LEU A 344 -3.67 1.66 1.37
N LEU A 345 -3.99 1.65 0.07
CA LEU A 345 -4.21 0.45 -0.73
C LEU A 345 -2.95 -0.11 -1.39
N ALA A 346 -1.83 0.61 -1.36
CA ALA A 346 -0.61 0.20 -2.04
C ALA A 346 0.02 -1.04 -1.39
N GLU A 347 0.24 -2.10 -2.18
CA GLU A 347 0.86 -3.36 -1.76
C GLU A 347 2.40 -3.23 -1.66
N ARG A 348 2.88 -2.20 -0.98
CA ARG A 348 4.31 -1.92 -0.76
C ARG A 348 4.54 -0.93 0.36
N PHE A 349 5.70 -0.98 1.01
CA PHE A 349 6.16 0.03 1.96
C PHE A 349 7.09 1.00 1.22
N PHE A 350 6.69 2.28 1.12
CA PHE A 350 7.44 3.29 0.38
C PHE A 350 8.76 3.66 1.08
N ALA A 351 8.75 3.75 2.41
CA ALA A 351 9.93 4.02 3.21
C ALA A 351 11.00 2.92 3.10
N ARG A 352 10.61 1.69 2.76
CA ARG A 352 11.50 0.55 2.61
C ARG A 352 12.58 0.81 1.56
N SER A 353 12.20 1.34 0.41
CA SER A 353 13.11 1.57 -0.71
C SER A 353 14.27 2.51 -0.36
N ALA A 354 14.08 3.42 0.60
CA ALA A 354 15.14 4.32 1.06
C ALA A 354 16.09 3.70 2.09
N GLU A 355 15.67 2.65 2.80
CA GLU A 355 16.40 2.08 3.93
C GLU A 355 17.09 0.75 3.61
N ASP A 356 16.46 -0.16 2.87
CA ASP A 356 17.02 -1.50 2.60
C ASP A 356 17.76 -1.62 1.27
N GLY A 357 17.88 -0.50 0.52
CA GLY A 357 18.55 -0.45 -0.77
C GLY A 357 17.73 -1.02 -1.93
N SER A 358 16.46 -1.36 -1.71
CA SER A 358 15.55 -1.69 -2.81
C SER A 358 15.32 -0.44 -3.68
N ARG A 359 15.10 -0.64 -4.99
CA ARG A 359 14.95 0.49 -5.90
C ARG A 359 13.54 1.07 -5.82
N THR A 360 13.47 2.40 -5.85
CA THR A 360 12.20 3.13 -5.96
C THR A 360 11.43 2.65 -7.19
N LEU A 361 10.14 2.38 -7.07
CA LEU A 361 9.24 1.83 -8.09
C LEU A 361 9.59 0.41 -8.56
N SER A 362 10.47 -0.33 -7.85
CA SER A 362 10.78 -1.72 -8.22
C SER A 362 9.81 -2.72 -7.58
N GLN A 363 9.78 -3.93 -8.12
CA GLN A 363 9.03 -5.04 -7.53
C GLN A 363 9.65 -5.55 -6.21
N GLU A 364 10.90 -5.19 -5.91
CA GLU A 364 11.58 -5.57 -4.66
C GLU A 364 10.89 -5.00 -3.41
N ALA A 365 10.22 -3.84 -3.54
CA ALA A 365 9.47 -3.22 -2.45
C ALA A 365 8.03 -3.77 -2.30
N TYR A 366 7.63 -4.74 -3.13
CA TYR A 366 6.30 -5.34 -3.07
C TYR A 366 6.08 -6.07 -1.72
N ALA A 367 4.93 -5.81 -1.10
CA ALA A 367 4.51 -6.40 0.16
C ALA A 367 2.97 -6.48 0.20
N ARG A 368 2.43 -7.62 -0.20
CA ARG A 368 0.97 -7.87 -0.25
C ARG A 368 0.25 -7.57 1.07
N THR A 369 0.95 -7.68 2.19
CA THR A 369 0.40 -7.47 3.54
C THR A 369 0.41 -5.99 3.98
N ALA A 370 1.06 -5.10 3.21
CA ALA A 370 1.19 -3.69 3.59
C ALA A 370 -0.16 -2.98 3.79
N PRO A 371 -1.21 -3.14 2.94
CA PRO A 371 -2.49 -2.48 3.15
C PRO A 371 -3.17 -2.90 4.47
N SER A 372 -3.20 -4.20 4.77
CA SER A 372 -3.80 -4.74 5.99
C SER A 372 -3.07 -4.23 7.25
N LEU A 373 -1.73 -4.23 7.21
CA LEU A 373 -0.93 -3.76 8.33
C LEU A 373 -1.07 -2.24 8.55
N ARG A 374 -1.03 -1.42 7.47
CA ARG A 374 -1.30 0.03 7.56
C ARG A 374 -2.65 0.31 8.18
N LYS A 375 -3.70 -0.36 7.70
CA LYS A 375 -5.05 -0.23 8.24
C LYS A 375 -5.07 -0.56 9.73
N THR A 376 -4.46 -1.67 10.15
CA THR A 376 -4.38 -2.07 11.55
C THR A 376 -3.66 -1.03 12.40
N ILE A 377 -2.47 -0.57 11.97
CA ILE A 377 -1.69 0.44 12.71
C ILE A 377 -2.47 1.75 12.83
N LEU A 378 -3.09 2.23 11.75
CA LEU A 378 -3.89 3.45 11.77
C LEU A 378 -5.13 3.33 12.66
N GLN A 379 -5.80 2.16 12.66
CA GLN A 379 -6.92 1.89 13.55
C GLN A 379 -6.49 1.89 15.02
N LEU A 380 -5.33 1.31 15.34
CA LEU A 380 -4.74 1.35 16.67
C LEU A 380 -4.46 2.79 17.13
N ILE A 381 -3.83 3.59 16.27
CA ILE A 381 -3.56 4.99 16.56
C ILE A 381 -4.88 5.76 16.75
N ALA A 382 -5.87 5.50 15.89
CA ALA A 382 -7.18 6.15 15.97
C ALA A 382 -8.04 5.71 17.17
N SER A 383 -7.75 4.56 17.77
CA SER A 383 -8.44 4.10 19.00
C SER A 383 -8.01 4.89 20.25
N ALA A 384 -6.85 5.53 20.23
CA ALA A 384 -6.40 6.38 21.32
C ALA A 384 -7.21 7.70 21.33
N ASP A 385 -7.31 8.35 22.50
CA ASP A 385 -7.96 9.65 22.63
C ASP A 385 -7.34 10.70 21.67
N PRO A 386 -8.14 11.64 21.13
CA PRO A 386 -7.63 12.72 20.31
C PRO A 386 -6.48 13.47 20.98
N GLY A 387 -5.38 13.71 20.24
CA GLY A 387 -4.19 14.38 20.75
C GLY A 387 -3.26 13.51 21.60
N THR A 388 -3.50 12.20 21.72
CA THR A 388 -2.57 11.30 22.40
C THR A 388 -1.37 11.00 21.51
N ALA A 389 -0.19 11.43 21.92
CA ALA A 389 1.08 11.12 21.29
C ALA A 389 1.56 9.75 21.76
N LEU A 390 1.52 8.77 20.85
CA LEU A 390 1.81 7.37 21.15
C LEU A 390 3.30 7.07 21.08
N ASP A 391 3.71 6.11 21.89
CA ASP A 391 5.03 5.49 21.81
C ASP A 391 5.03 4.39 20.71
N LEU A 392 6.06 4.39 19.86
CA LEU A 392 6.16 3.44 18.75
C LEU A 392 6.42 2.01 19.20
N GLU A 393 7.09 1.81 20.35
CA GLU A 393 7.31 0.49 20.93
C GLU A 393 6.00 -0.13 21.41
N GLN A 394 5.18 0.62 22.16
CA GLN A 394 3.85 0.19 22.55
C GLN A 394 2.93 -0.09 21.35
N LEU A 395 3.04 0.75 20.32
CA LEU A 395 2.29 0.55 19.08
C LEU A 395 2.73 -0.73 18.35
N ALA A 396 4.02 -1.06 18.37
CA ALA A 396 4.54 -2.30 17.81
C ALA A 396 4.06 -3.52 18.60
N GLU A 397 4.05 -3.48 19.93
CA GLU A 397 3.49 -4.54 20.77
C GLU A 397 2.00 -4.76 20.49
N ALA A 398 1.23 -3.68 20.36
CA ALA A 398 -0.19 -3.77 20.01
C ALA A 398 -0.38 -4.33 18.59
N ALA A 399 0.45 -3.94 17.62
CA ALA A 399 0.41 -4.49 16.27
C ALA A 399 0.73 -5.99 16.25
N VAL A 400 1.70 -6.45 17.04
CA VAL A 400 1.99 -7.89 17.23
C VAL A 400 0.78 -8.61 17.80
N TRP A 401 0.12 -8.02 18.79
CA TRP A 401 -1.06 -8.63 19.39
C TRP A 401 -2.20 -8.75 18.38
N HIS A 402 -2.46 -7.70 17.57
CA HIS A 402 -3.54 -7.69 16.59
C HIS A 402 -3.26 -8.53 15.34
N ARG A 403 -1.98 -8.59 14.91
CA ARG A 403 -1.54 -9.24 13.64
C ARG A 403 -0.26 -10.07 13.85
N PRO A 404 -0.28 -11.10 14.69
CA PRO A 404 0.94 -11.84 15.04
C PRO A 404 1.63 -12.51 13.83
N ARG A 405 0.87 -12.90 12.80
CA ARG A 405 1.45 -13.53 11.60
C ARG A 405 2.09 -12.54 10.64
N LEU A 406 1.57 -11.32 10.55
CA LEU A 406 2.10 -10.29 9.67
C LEU A 406 3.41 -9.68 10.21
N THR A 407 3.65 -9.82 11.50
CA THR A 407 4.84 -9.31 12.18
C THR A 407 5.95 -10.36 12.33
N HIS A 408 5.73 -11.59 11.83
CA HIS A 408 6.74 -12.65 11.80
C HIS A 408 7.54 -12.64 10.50
N GLY A 409 8.85 -12.94 10.56
CA GLY A 409 9.73 -13.08 9.42
C GLY A 409 10.93 -12.12 9.46
N ARG A 410 11.45 -11.72 8.26
CA ARG A 410 12.65 -10.87 8.14
C ARG A 410 12.50 -9.47 8.73
N LEU A 411 11.26 -8.96 8.81
CA LEU A 411 10.97 -7.61 9.27
C LEU A 411 10.38 -7.69 10.68
N GLN A 412 11.01 -7.01 11.62
CA GLN A 412 10.48 -6.90 12.97
C GLN A 412 9.27 -5.94 12.99
N ALA A 413 8.34 -6.17 13.89
CA ALA A 413 7.14 -5.33 14.04
C ALA A 413 7.47 -3.85 14.22
N GLU A 414 8.50 -3.54 14.99
CA GLU A 414 8.99 -2.17 15.22
C GLU A 414 9.35 -1.46 13.92
N GLN A 415 10.05 -2.14 13.01
CA GLN A 415 10.41 -1.56 11.71
C GLN A 415 9.19 -1.32 10.82
N LEU A 416 8.24 -2.25 10.78
CA LEU A 416 7.00 -2.11 10.01
C LEU A 416 6.14 -0.96 10.54
N VAL A 417 6.06 -0.81 11.86
CA VAL A 417 5.37 0.29 12.52
C VAL A 417 6.09 1.61 12.22
N GLN A 418 7.41 1.67 12.33
CA GLN A 418 8.20 2.86 12.01
C GLN A 418 8.02 3.33 10.57
N TRP A 419 8.03 2.40 9.60
CA TRP A 419 7.78 2.74 8.19
C TRP A 419 6.38 3.31 7.99
N THR A 420 5.36 2.60 8.50
CA THR A 420 3.97 3.06 8.40
C THR A 420 3.76 4.41 9.06
N TRP A 421 4.34 4.61 10.25
CA TRP A 421 4.27 5.87 10.99
C TRP A 421 4.90 7.03 10.21
N ARG A 422 6.10 6.82 9.67
CA ARG A 422 6.83 7.83 8.90
C ARG A 422 6.05 8.20 7.62
N GLU A 423 5.55 7.21 6.90
CA GLU A 423 4.72 7.41 5.73
C GLU A 423 3.42 8.18 6.07
N ALA A 424 2.73 7.79 7.15
CA ALA A 424 1.54 8.45 7.64
C ALA A 424 1.82 9.91 8.06
N THR A 425 2.97 10.18 8.67
CA THR A 425 3.40 11.54 9.03
C THR A 425 3.69 12.39 7.80
N SER A 426 4.35 11.83 6.79
CA SER A 426 4.59 12.53 5.52
C SER A 426 3.30 12.89 4.78
N LEU A 427 2.25 12.06 4.92
CA LEU A 427 0.90 12.35 4.39
C LEU A 427 0.06 13.28 5.29
N GLY A 428 0.53 13.62 6.48
CA GLY A 428 -0.28 14.38 7.44
C GLY A 428 -1.42 13.58 8.09
N LEU A 429 -1.40 12.25 8.02
CA LEU A 429 -2.33 11.41 8.79
C LEU A 429 -1.99 11.45 10.28
N THR A 430 -0.72 11.62 10.60
CA THR A 430 -0.21 11.81 11.96
C THR A 430 0.69 13.04 12.01
N ALA A 431 0.73 13.71 13.17
CA ALA A 431 1.67 14.77 13.47
C ALA A 431 1.93 14.85 14.98
N LEU A 432 3.10 15.32 15.39
CA LEU A 432 3.49 15.49 16.80
C LEU A 432 3.29 14.22 17.65
N GLY A 433 3.38 13.05 17.02
CA GLY A 433 3.16 11.76 17.66
C GLY A 433 1.70 11.32 17.79
N ALA A 434 0.72 12.10 17.30
CA ALA A 434 -0.71 11.82 17.41
C ALA A 434 -1.39 11.75 16.04
N VAL A 435 -2.58 11.14 15.98
CA VAL A 435 -3.39 11.07 14.76
C VAL A 435 -4.20 12.36 14.58
N SER A 436 -4.25 12.88 13.36
CA SER A 436 -5.09 14.02 13.01
C SER A 436 -6.58 13.66 12.99
N SER A 437 -7.45 14.64 13.23
CA SER A 437 -8.90 14.43 13.21
C SER A 437 -9.41 13.98 11.85
N PHE A 438 -8.88 14.56 10.76
CA PHE A 438 -9.26 14.21 9.41
C PHE A 438 -8.71 12.83 8.96
N ALA A 439 -7.62 12.34 9.55
CA ALA A 439 -7.15 10.98 9.32
C ALA A 439 -8.13 9.93 9.87
N ARG A 440 -8.76 10.21 11.01
CA ARG A 440 -9.82 9.34 11.57
C ARG A 440 -10.98 9.18 10.60
N VAL A 441 -11.38 10.26 9.92
CA VAL A 441 -12.44 10.24 8.90
C VAL A 441 -11.97 9.48 7.65
N ALA A 442 -10.70 9.64 7.22
CA ALA A 442 -10.16 8.94 6.06
C ALA A 442 -10.12 7.40 6.23
N LEU A 443 -10.11 6.91 7.45
CA LEU A 443 -10.18 5.47 7.76
C LEU A 443 -11.58 4.87 7.57
N HIS A 444 -12.60 5.71 7.43
CA HIS A 444 -13.98 5.34 7.17
C HIS A 444 -14.38 5.78 5.75
N PRO A 445 -14.23 4.92 4.73
CA PRO A 445 -14.39 5.29 3.31
C PRO A 445 -15.77 5.83 2.96
N ASP A 446 -16.80 5.49 3.75
CA ASP A 446 -18.19 5.88 3.52
C ASP A 446 -18.57 7.24 4.14
N GLN A 447 -17.67 7.82 4.95
CA GLN A 447 -17.91 9.16 5.49
C GLN A 447 -17.46 10.24 4.50
N PRO A 448 -18.26 11.29 4.28
CA PRO A 448 -17.82 12.42 3.49
C PRO A 448 -16.58 13.02 4.14
N MET A 449 -15.55 13.29 3.32
CA MET A 449 -14.36 13.98 3.80
C MET A 449 -14.76 15.22 4.57
N SER A 450 -14.26 15.34 5.79
CA SER A 450 -14.57 16.47 6.62
C SER A 450 -14.13 17.77 5.92
N THR A 451 -14.99 18.76 5.94
CA THR A 451 -14.65 20.15 5.60
C THR A 451 -13.47 20.67 6.45
N ALA A 452 -13.13 19.95 7.54
CA ALA A 452 -12.05 20.30 8.46
C ALA A 452 -10.68 20.43 7.77
N LEU A 453 -10.28 19.46 6.91
CA LEU A 453 -8.99 19.57 6.21
C LEU A 453 -9.00 20.74 5.20
N ALA A 454 -10.11 20.94 4.49
CA ALA A 454 -10.23 22.03 3.54
C ALA A 454 -10.10 23.40 4.24
N GLN A 455 -10.60 23.52 5.47
CA GLN A 455 -10.49 24.74 6.28
C GLN A 455 -9.08 24.97 6.85
N LEU A 456 -8.30 23.92 7.03
CA LEU A 456 -6.94 23.97 7.55
C LEU A 456 -5.91 24.24 6.45
N PHE A 457 -6.26 23.99 5.19
CA PHE A 457 -5.36 24.33 4.09
C PHE A 457 -5.27 25.85 3.91
N PRO A 458 -4.06 26.36 3.64
CA PRO A 458 -3.90 27.77 3.38
C PRO A 458 -4.71 28.16 2.13
N THR A 459 -5.39 29.29 2.21
CA THR A 459 -6.13 29.84 1.07
C THR A 459 -5.15 30.19 -0.05
N ALA A 460 -5.40 29.63 -1.23
CA ALA A 460 -4.59 29.94 -2.39
C ALA A 460 -4.71 31.41 -2.77
N VAL A 461 -3.58 32.03 -3.09
CA VAL A 461 -3.51 33.41 -3.57
C VAL A 461 -3.26 33.42 -5.09
N ASP A 462 -3.78 34.41 -5.77
CA ASP A 462 -3.63 34.59 -7.22
C ASP A 462 -2.60 35.68 -7.57
N ARG A 463 -1.96 36.28 -6.55
CA ARG A 463 -1.02 37.39 -6.69
C ARG A 463 0.27 37.16 -5.92
N PHE A 464 1.33 37.79 -6.43
CA PHE A 464 2.66 37.80 -5.81
C PHE A 464 3.28 39.18 -5.91
N LEU A 465 4.32 39.42 -5.10
CA LEU A 465 5.09 40.68 -5.11
C LEU A 465 6.35 40.49 -5.93
N ILE A 466 6.63 41.39 -6.90
CA ILE A 466 7.88 41.36 -7.65
C ILE A 466 8.85 42.38 -7.07
N GLN A 467 10.09 41.93 -6.79
CA GLN A 467 11.16 42.75 -6.23
C GLN A 467 12.16 43.19 -7.32
N ASN A 468 12.92 44.25 -7.04
CA ASN A 468 13.91 44.79 -7.99
C ASN A 468 15.08 43.84 -8.29
N ASP A 469 15.32 42.85 -7.44
CA ASP A 469 16.35 41.81 -7.58
C ASP A 469 15.92 40.65 -8.47
N LEU A 470 14.83 40.82 -9.23
CA LEU A 470 14.23 39.82 -10.12
C LEU A 470 13.63 38.61 -9.37
N THR A 471 13.16 38.79 -8.14
CA THR A 471 12.42 37.77 -7.41
C THR A 471 10.93 38.08 -7.33
N ALA A 472 10.10 37.06 -7.42
CA ALA A 472 8.70 37.09 -7.06
C ALA A 472 8.50 36.40 -5.71
N VAL A 473 7.83 37.06 -4.78
CA VAL A 473 7.56 36.55 -3.43
C VAL A 473 6.06 36.38 -3.25
N THR A 474 5.60 35.22 -2.83
CA THR A 474 4.20 34.92 -2.57
C THR A 474 3.89 35.02 -1.08
N SER A 475 2.73 35.56 -0.72
CA SER A 475 2.27 35.65 0.69
C SER A 475 1.61 34.36 1.18
N GLY A 476 1.44 33.38 0.29
CA GLY A 476 0.83 32.07 0.53
C GLY A 476 1.00 31.16 -0.68
N PRO A 477 0.42 29.97 -0.67
CA PRO A 477 0.44 29.08 -1.83
C PRO A 477 -0.31 29.75 -2.99
N LEU A 478 0.27 29.69 -4.19
CA LEU A 478 -0.38 30.20 -5.39
C LEU A 478 -1.52 29.28 -5.83
N ALA A 479 -2.56 29.88 -6.41
CA ALA A 479 -3.55 29.13 -7.17
C ALA A 479 -2.84 28.30 -8.26
N HIS A 480 -3.29 27.05 -8.47
CA HIS A 480 -2.57 26.10 -9.33
C HIS A 480 -2.24 26.63 -10.71
N THR A 481 -3.18 27.33 -11.37
CA THR A 481 -2.97 27.96 -12.69
C THR A 481 -1.82 28.97 -12.65
N VAL A 482 -1.83 29.88 -11.66
CA VAL A 482 -0.79 30.90 -11.50
C VAL A 482 0.55 30.26 -11.14
N ALA A 483 0.55 29.23 -10.28
CA ALA A 483 1.75 28.51 -9.88
C ALA A 483 2.40 27.77 -11.07
N SER A 484 1.60 27.12 -11.91
CA SER A 484 2.09 26.40 -13.09
C SER A 484 2.71 27.35 -14.11
N GLU A 485 2.06 28.48 -14.37
CA GLU A 485 2.58 29.49 -15.29
C GLU A 485 3.83 30.16 -14.71
N LEU A 486 3.85 30.53 -13.43
CA LEU A 486 5.03 31.15 -12.81
C LEU A 486 6.25 30.19 -12.80
N ARG A 487 6.07 28.86 -12.64
CA ARG A 487 7.16 27.88 -12.74
C ARG A 487 7.79 27.83 -14.13
N VAL A 488 7.02 28.16 -15.17
CA VAL A 488 7.57 28.30 -16.53
C VAL A 488 8.41 29.57 -16.62
N LEU A 489 7.95 30.68 -16.04
CA LEU A 489 8.53 32.02 -16.16
C LEU A 489 9.74 32.24 -15.23
N ALA A 490 9.77 31.59 -14.07
CA ALA A 490 10.77 31.80 -13.02
C ALA A 490 11.16 30.47 -12.35
N ASP A 491 12.36 30.42 -11.80
CA ASP A 491 12.85 29.26 -11.06
C ASP A 491 12.52 29.41 -9.58
N GLN A 492 11.92 28.40 -8.97
CA GLN A 492 11.56 28.40 -7.56
C GLN A 492 12.81 28.23 -6.69
N GLU A 493 13.15 29.21 -5.86
CA GLU A 493 14.31 29.20 -4.96
C GLU A 493 13.96 28.73 -3.54
N SER A 494 12.76 29.03 -3.07
CA SER A 494 12.32 28.71 -1.72
C SER A 494 10.87 28.26 -1.72
N ARG A 495 10.56 27.32 -0.79
CA ARG A 495 9.23 26.76 -0.56
C ARG A 495 8.83 26.98 0.89
N GLY A 496 7.53 26.95 1.15
CA GLY A 496 6.93 27.08 2.47
C GLY A 496 5.77 28.05 2.45
N GLY A 497 5.47 28.67 3.58
CA GLY A 497 4.36 29.63 3.70
C GLY A 497 4.51 30.89 2.81
N ALA A 498 5.73 31.19 2.32
CA ALA A 498 6.02 32.18 1.30
C ALA A 498 6.97 31.58 0.27
N GLY A 499 6.51 31.43 -0.98
CA GLY A 499 7.32 30.96 -2.09
C GLY A 499 8.18 32.10 -2.65
N VAL A 500 9.44 31.80 -3.02
CA VAL A 500 10.31 32.74 -3.73
C VAL A 500 10.68 32.18 -5.08
N TYR A 501 10.45 32.95 -6.14
CA TYR A 501 10.73 32.58 -7.52
C TYR A 501 11.66 33.61 -8.13
N ARG A 502 12.71 33.17 -8.86
CA ARG A 502 13.68 34.05 -9.51
C ARG A 502 13.53 34.04 -11.01
N PHE A 503 13.35 35.22 -11.58
CA PHE A 503 13.41 35.40 -13.03
C PHE A 503 14.86 35.45 -13.48
N SER A 504 15.18 34.71 -14.51
CA SER A 504 16.50 34.65 -15.15
C SER A 504 16.39 34.65 -16.67
N ALA A 505 17.48 34.95 -17.36
CA ALA A 505 17.50 34.82 -18.82
C ALA A 505 17.16 33.38 -19.29
N THR A 506 17.52 32.37 -18.48
CA THR A 506 17.24 30.97 -18.77
C THR A 506 15.76 30.64 -18.58
N SER A 507 15.16 31.09 -17.50
CA SER A 507 13.73 30.84 -17.25
C SER A 507 12.84 31.58 -18.24
N LEU A 508 13.17 32.82 -18.60
CA LEU A 508 12.43 33.56 -19.64
C LEU A 508 12.59 32.95 -21.03
N ARG A 509 13.78 32.43 -21.37
CA ARG A 509 13.95 31.67 -22.62
C ARG A 509 13.07 30.45 -22.67
N ARG A 510 13.00 29.67 -21.58
CA ARG A 510 12.06 28.54 -21.42
C ARG A 510 10.61 28.94 -21.68
N ALA A 511 10.20 30.10 -21.16
CA ALA A 511 8.86 30.66 -21.40
C ALA A 511 8.63 30.93 -22.90
N PHE A 512 9.56 31.58 -23.57
CA PHE A 512 9.47 31.85 -25.01
C PHE A 512 9.49 30.57 -25.84
N ASP A 513 10.29 29.54 -25.45
CA ASP A 513 10.30 28.22 -26.09
C ASP A 513 8.94 27.49 -25.93
N GLN A 514 8.16 27.80 -24.89
CA GLN A 514 6.80 27.31 -24.69
C GLN A 514 5.74 28.20 -25.33
N GLY A 515 6.14 29.27 -26.03
CA GLY A 515 5.28 30.07 -26.85
C GLY A 515 4.76 31.35 -26.25
N TRP A 516 5.24 31.76 -25.08
CA TRP A 516 4.95 33.08 -24.55
C TRP A 516 5.54 34.17 -25.45
N SER A 517 4.80 35.23 -25.69
CA SER A 517 5.38 36.44 -26.24
C SER A 517 5.79 37.41 -25.12
N ALA A 518 6.68 38.36 -25.45
CA ALA A 518 7.06 39.40 -24.48
C ALA A 518 5.85 40.23 -24.00
N ALA A 519 4.88 40.49 -24.88
CA ALA A 519 3.65 41.20 -24.55
C ALA A 519 2.76 40.38 -23.62
N ASP A 520 2.54 39.08 -23.90
CA ASP A 520 1.73 38.22 -23.04
C ASP A 520 2.35 38.09 -21.65
N LEU A 521 3.68 37.94 -21.58
CA LEU A 521 4.41 37.82 -20.34
C LEU A 521 4.32 39.10 -19.50
N GLN A 522 4.49 40.26 -20.12
CA GLN A 522 4.33 41.55 -19.42
C GLN A 522 2.91 41.74 -18.91
N LEU A 523 1.89 41.44 -19.73
CA LEU A 523 0.48 41.53 -19.36
C LEU A 523 0.15 40.60 -18.19
N TRP A 524 0.63 39.37 -18.27
CA TRP A 524 0.44 38.35 -17.21
C TRP A 524 1.07 38.81 -15.88
N LEU A 525 2.31 39.34 -15.93
CA LEU A 525 2.98 39.87 -14.74
C LEU A 525 2.22 41.03 -14.13
N GLU A 526 1.67 41.94 -14.96
CA GLU A 526 0.86 43.05 -14.50
C GLU A 526 -0.46 42.64 -13.86
N GLN A 527 -1.06 41.55 -14.34
CA GLN A 527 -2.30 40.98 -13.79
C GLN A 527 -2.08 40.31 -12.43
N HIS A 528 -0.97 39.59 -12.26
CA HIS A 528 -0.70 38.80 -11.08
C HIS A 528 0.27 39.45 -10.08
N SER A 529 0.92 40.53 -10.42
CA SER A 529 1.77 41.27 -9.48
C SER A 529 0.95 42.22 -8.63
N THR A 530 1.31 42.31 -7.34
CA THR A 530 0.78 43.36 -6.42
C THR A 530 1.56 44.68 -6.51
N THR A 531 2.70 44.67 -7.20
CA THR A 531 3.56 45.84 -7.42
C THR A 531 3.76 46.04 -8.91
N ASP A 532 4.16 47.24 -9.30
CA ASP A 532 4.55 47.52 -10.70
C ASP A 532 5.71 46.57 -11.08
N VAL A 533 5.68 46.07 -12.32
CA VAL A 533 6.77 45.22 -12.83
C VAL A 533 8.06 46.06 -12.87
N PRO A 534 9.12 45.65 -12.14
CA PRO A 534 10.36 46.42 -12.04
C PRO A 534 11.03 46.61 -13.40
N GLN A 535 11.63 47.78 -13.60
CA GLN A 535 12.33 48.11 -14.84
C GLN A 535 13.43 47.07 -15.22
N PRO A 536 14.23 46.55 -14.28
CA PRO A 536 15.20 45.49 -14.60
C PRO A 536 14.59 44.24 -15.21
N LEU A 537 13.38 43.83 -14.75
CA LEU A 537 12.67 42.69 -15.29
C LEU A 537 12.14 42.95 -16.70
N ARG A 538 11.57 44.16 -16.93
CA ARG A 538 11.13 44.55 -18.27
C ARG A 538 12.30 44.53 -19.28
N TYR A 539 13.46 45.10 -18.90
CA TYR A 539 14.66 45.03 -19.74
C TYR A 539 15.13 43.62 -20.01
N LEU A 540 15.10 42.73 -19.00
CA LEU A 540 15.50 41.34 -19.17
C LEU A 540 14.56 40.63 -20.15
N ILE A 541 13.24 40.82 -20.04
CA ILE A 541 12.23 40.29 -20.95
C ILE A 541 12.50 40.73 -22.38
N ASP A 542 12.70 42.03 -22.60
CA ASP A 542 12.95 42.62 -23.93
C ASP A 542 14.28 42.15 -24.53
N ASP A 543 15.32 42.00 -23.72
CA ASP A 543 16.63 41.50 -24.18
C ASP A 543 16.58 40.05 -24.61
N VAL A 544 15.96 39.20 -23.77
CA VAL A 544 15.80 37.77 -24.10
C VAL A 544 14.87 37.58 -25.31
N SER A 545 13.78 38.33 -25.39
CA SER A 545 12.84 38.29 -26.53
C SER A 545 13.50 38.67 -27.85
N ARG A 546 14.35 39.72 -27.86
CA ARG A 546 15.08 40.12 -29.07
C ARG A 546 16.05 39.05 -29.57
N ARG A 547 16.61 38.24 -28.69
CA ARG A 547 17.51 37.12 -29.02
C ARG A 547 16.76 35.85 -29.34
N HIS A 548 15.55 35.68 -28.81
CA HIS A 548 14.70 34.50 -29.02
C HIS A 548 14.10 34.58 -30.45
N GLY A 549 14.11 33.46 -31.14
CA GLY A 549 13.53 33.37 -32.49
C GLY A 549 14.38 34.01 -33.60
N SER A 550 15.62 34.45 -33.28
CA SER A 550 16.58 34.80 -34.31
C SER A 550 16.94 33.61 -35.24
N ILE A 551 16.73 32.38 -34.71
CA ILE A 551 16.79 31.12 -35.41
C ILE A 551 15.41 30.49 -35.43
N ARG A 552 14.94 30.07 -36.60
CA ARG A 552 13.66 29.38 -36.78
C ARG A 552 13.85 28.01 -37.39
N ILE A 553 13.23 26.98 -36.80
CA ILE A 553 13.30 25.59 -37.22
C ILE A 553 11.93 25.19 -37.76
N GLY A 554 11.87 24.60 -38.95
CA GLY A 554 10.65 24.08 -39.55
C GLY A 554 10.85 22.71 -40.20
N PRO A 555 9.77 21.93 -40.34
CA PRO A 555 9.86 20.56 -40.85
C PRO A 555 10.21 20.53 -42.33
N ALA A 556 11.26 19.69 -42.69
CA ALA A 556 11.54 19.38 -44.08
C ALA A 556 12.35 18.11 -44.42
N GLY A 557 12.68 17.09 -43.69
CA GLY A 557 13.42 16.90 -42.46
C GLY A 557 13.12 18.11 -41.53
N CYS A 558 13.94 19.01 -41.35
CA CYS A 558 13.62 20.31 -40.79
C CYS A 558 14.51 21.40 -41.51
N TYR A 559 14.09 22.65 -41.42
CA TYR A 559 14.91 23.75 -41.92
C TYR A 559 15.23 24.73 -40.79
N VAL A 560 16.36 25.43 -40.95
CA VAL A 560 16.79 26.48 -40.00
C VAL A 560 16.87 27.77 -40.79
N ARG A 561 16.07 28.77 -40.41
CA ARG A 561 16.13 30.11 -40.98
C ARG A 561 16.79 31.05 -39.97
N MET A 562 17.84 31.76 -40.41
CA MET A 562 18.63 32.65 -39.58
C MET A 562 18.50 34.10 -40.08
N ALA A 563 18.60 35.05 -39.18
CA ALA A 563 18.53 36.47 -39.54
C ALA A 563 19.85 36.96 -40.20
N ASP A 564 20.98 36.31 -39.90
CA ASP A 564 22.31 36.70 -40.37
C ASP A 564 23.01 35.55 -41.13
N GLN A 565 23.53 35.86 -42.32
CA GLN A 565 24.30 34.93 -43.14
C GLN A 565 25.59 34.43 -42.46
N THR A 566 26.22 35.29 -41.65
CA THR A 566 27.46 34.96 -40.93
C THR A 566 27.21 33.85 -39.91
N GLN A 567 26.08 33.88 -39.23
CA GLN A 567 25.70 32.83 -38.29
C GLN A 567 25.37 31.52 -39.01
N ALA A 568 24.71 31.58 -40.18
CA ALA A 568 24.44 30.38 -40.98
C ALA A 568 25.73 29.73 -41.50
N ALA A 569 26.69 30.52 -41.94
CA ALA A 569 28.00 30.04 -42.37
C ALA A 569 28.80 29.43 -41.20
N ALA A 570 28.77 30.05 -40.03
CA ALA A 570 29.43 29.52 -38.84
C ALA A 570 28.83 28.18 -38.37
N LEU A 571 27.50 28.03 -38.43
CA LEU A 571 26.81 26.80 -38.09
C LEU A 571 27.12 25.68 -39.06
N LEU A 572 27.19 25.97 -40.39
CA LEU A 572 27.59 25.02 -41.41
C LEU A 572 29.06 24.55 -41.31
N ALA A 573 29.93 25.41 -40.80
CA ALA A 573 31.33 25.08 -40.57
C ALA A 573 31.55 24.23 -39.31
N HIS A 574 30.56 24.08 -38.46
CA HIS A 574 30.66 23.30 -37.22
C HIS A 574 30.71 21.78 -37.52
N PRO A 575 31.59 21.00 -36.87
CA PRO A 575 31.74 19.55 -37.15
C PRO A 575 30.42 18.75 -36.97
N ALA A 576 29.49 19.19 -36.13
CA ALA A 576 28.21 18.56 -35.94
C ALA A 576 27.24 18.75 -37.13
N ALA A 577 27.42 19.78 -37.95
CA ALA A 577 26.56 20.04 -39.10
C ALA A 577 26.54 18.89 -40.10
N ALA A 578 27.69 18.26 -40.34
CA ALA A 578 27.82 17.11 -41.26
C ALA A 578 27.06 15.87 -40.78
N ARG A 579 27.02 15.65 -39.43
CA ARG A 579 26.29 14.51 -38.84
C ARG A 579 24.78 14.68 -38.93
N LEU A 580 24.29 15.90 -38.90
CA LEU A 580 22.87 16.24 -38.99
C LEU A 580 22.40 16.49 -40.42
N GLY A 581 23.29 16.34 -41.40
CA GLY A 581 23.00 16.62 -42.84
C GLY A 581 22.59 18.06 -43.09
N LEU A 582 23.13 19.04 -42.30
CA LEU A 582 22.85 20.44 -42.48
C LEU A 582 23.43 20.94 -43.81
N ARG A 583 22.59 21.60 -44.62
CA ARG A 583 23.00 22.23 -45.89
C ARG A 583 22.33 23.58 -46.06
N ALA A 584 22.99 24.54 -46.63
CA ALA A 584 22.37 25.82 -46.95
C ALA A 584 21.44 25.67 -48.16
N VAL A 585 20.22 26.18 -48.04
CA VAL A 585 19.22 26.32 -49.11
C VAL A 585 19.07 27.77 -49.57
N ALA A 586 19.45 28.70 -48.70
CA ALA A 586 19.61 30.11 -49.02
C ALA A 586 20.71 30.71 -48.12
N PRO A 587 21.20 31.91 -48.36
CA PRO A 587 22.24 32.51 -47.52
C PRO A 587 21.96 32.51 -46.02
N SER A 588 20.70 32.54 -45.64
CA SER A 588 20.24 32.52 -44.23
C SER A 588 19.32 31.34 -43.90
N VAL A 589 19.20 30.34 -44.78
CA VAL A 589 18.32 29.18 -44.58
C VAL A 589 19.11 27.88 -44.78
N LEU A 590 19.15 27.08 -43.76
CA LEU A 590 19.75 25.75 -43.75
C LEU A 590 18.65 24.68 -43.63
N VAL A 591 18.90 23.51 -44.18
CA VAL A 591 18.04 22.33 -44.09
C VAL A 591 18.80 21.22 -43.39
N ALA A 592 18.17 20.53 -42.49
CA ALA A 592 18.69 19.34 -41.81
C ALA A 592 18.06 18.05 -42.35
N ALA A 593 18.78 16.96 -42.28
CA ALA A 593 18.28 15.61 -42.61
C ALA A 593 17.55 14.95 -41.42
N VAL A 594 17.73 15.50 -40.24
CA VAL A 594 17.11 15.05 -38.97
C VAL A 594 15.85 15.87 -38.69
N ASP A 595 15.01 15.37 -37.79
CA ASP A 595 13.85 16.08 -37.33
C ASP A 595 14.20 17.22 -36.35
N GLU A 596 13.20 18.03 -35.99
CA GLU A 596 13.36 19.16 -35.09
C GLU A 596 13.72 18.73 -33.67
N GLU A 597 13.28 17.51 -33.20
CA GLU A 597 13.56 17.02 -31.87
C GLU A 597 15.05 16.69 -31.69
N GLU A 598 15.74 16.30 -32.74
CA GLU A 598 17.17 15.99 -32.71
C GLU A 598 18.03 17.27 -32.95
N LEU A 599 17.54 18.21 -33.78
CA LEU A 599 18.28 19.44 -34.10
C LEU A 599 18.21 20.51 -33.01
N LEU A 600 17.06 20.67 -32.37
CA LEU A 600 16.79 21.73 -31.36
C LEU A 600 17.79 21.72 -30.18
N PRO A 601 18.07 20.57 -29.53
CA PRO A 601 19.02 20.50 -28.42
C PRO A 601 20.44 20.93 -28.83
N LEU A 602 20.88 20.52 -30.04
CA LEU A 602 22.21 20.86 -30.51
C LEU A 602 22.37 22.35 -30.75
N LEU A 603 21.38 23.01 -31.36
CA LEU A 603 21.42 24.47 -31.56
C LEU A 603 21.46 25.22 -30.22
N GLN A 604 20.78 24.70 -29.18
CA GLN A 604 20.83 25.23 -27.82
C GLN A 604 22.21 25.02 -27.18
N GLU A 605 22.85 23.84 -27.35
CA GLU A 605 24.23 23.58 -26.90
C GLU A 605 25.24 24.51 -27.52
N LEU A 606 25.02 24.90 -28.79
CA LEU A 606 25.85 25.84 -29.52
C LEU A 606 25.59 27.34 -29.17
N GLY A 607 24.73 27.58 -28.16
CA GLY A 607 24.44 28.90 -27.66
C GLY A 607 23.41 29.70 -28.47
N HIS A 608 22.69 29.04 -29.36
CA HIS A 608 21.57 29.63 -30.10
C HIS A 608 20.26 29.47 -29.33
N SER A 609 19.28 30.30 -29.62
CA SER A 609 17.92 30.22 -29.07
C SER A 609 16.90 30.10 -30.20
N PRO A 610 16.76 28.89 -30.78
CA PRO A 610 15.86 28.68 -31.90
C PRO A 610 14.41 28.65 -31.45
N ALA A 611 13.51 29.16 -32.28
CA ALA A 611 12.06 29.00 -32.15
C ALA A 611 11.54 28.07 -33.25
N VAL A 612 10.61 27.19 -32.91
CA VAL A 612 10.01 26.24 -33.84
C VAL A 612 8.84 26.86 -34.57
N GLU A 613 8.76 26.73 -35.90
CA GLU A 613 7.62 27.21 -36.69
C GLU A 613 6.92 26.05 -37.41
N ASN A 614 5.58 26.18 -37.63
CA ASN A 614 4.80 25.19 -38.38
C ASN A 614 5.02 25.29 -39.88
N SER A 615 4.38 24.40 -40.65
CA SER A 615 4.46 24.41 -42.15
C SER A 615 3.90 25.70 -42.80
N ALA A 616 3.18 26.53 -42.05
CA ALA A 616 2.69 27.83 -42.52
C ALA A 616 3.66 28.98 -42.20
N GLY A 617 4.76 28.71 -41.47
CA GLY A 617 5.74 29.71 -41.04
C GLY A 617 5.34 30.47 -39.78
N GLU A 618 4.32 29.97 -39.05
CA GLU A 618 3.91 30.51 -37.79
C GLU A 618 4.66 29.82 -36.66
N LEU A 619 5.03 30.55 -35.60
CA LEU A 619 5.69 29.98 -34.45
C LEU A 619 4.78 28.96 -33.74
N ILE A 620 5.29 27.76 -33.51
CA ILE A 620 4.59 26.74 -32.69
C ILE A 620 4.65 27.17 -31.24
N VAL A 621 3.53 27.64 -30.74
CA VAL A 621 3.38 28.30 -29.44
C VAL A 621 3.30 27.31 -28.27
N ALA A 622 2.94 26.04 -28.52
CA ALA A 622 2.90 25.03 -27.46
C ALA A 622 3.12 23.64 -28.02
N ARG A 623 4.03 22.88 -27.42
CA ARG A 623 3.99 21.42 -27.52
C ARG A 623 2.93 20.93 -26.54
N PRO A 624 1.97 20.09 -26.94
CA PRO A 624 1.06 19.48 -25.99
C PRO A 624 1.87 18.72 -24.94
N PRO A 625 1.48 18.77 -23.66
CA PRO A 625 2.18 18.08 -22.60
C PRO A 625 2.24 16.59 -22.90
N ARG A 626 3.41 15.98 -22.69
CA ARG A 626 3.58 14.53 -22.85
C ARG A 626 2.89 13.82 -21.70
N ARG A 627 1.99 12.86 -21.99
CA ARG A 627 1.27 12.07 -21.00
C ARG A 627 1.45 10.58 -21.28
N ALA A 628 1.62 9.78 -20.21
CA ALA A 628 1.56 8.33 -20.27
C ALA A 628 0.10 7.84 -20.34
N ARG A 629 -0.14 6.74 -21.03
CA ARG A 629 -1.46 6.09 -21.01
C ARG A 629 -1.70 5.43 -19.66
N ARG A 630 -2.91 5.62 -19.12
CA ARG A 630 -3.42 4.90 -17.95
C ARG A 630 -3.32 3.39 -18.18
N GLN A 631 -2.75 2.64 -17.25
CA GLN A 631 -3.05 1.21 -17.15
C GLN A 631 -4.51 1.08 -16.71
N ARG A 632 -5.35 0.65 -17.63
CA ARG A 632 -6.77 0.51 -17.40
C ARG A 632 -7.00 -0.62 -16.40
N VAL A 633 -7.15 -0.29 -15.13
CA VAL A 633 -7.85 -1.13 -14.17
C VAL A 633 -9.32 -0.84 -14.40
N GLU A 634 -10.06 -1.79 -14.95
CA GLU A 634 -11.50 -1.63 -15.08
C GLU A 634 -12.11 -1.46 -13.69
N PRO A 635 -12.84 -0.38 -13.41
CA PRO A 635 -13.61 -0.27 -12.18
C PRO A 635 -14.79 -1.24 -12.32
N THR A 636 -14.66 -2.45 -11.83
CA THR A 636 -15.81 -3.28 -11.51
C THR A 636 -16.51 -2.61 -10.34
N SER A 637 -17.69 -2.10 -10.54
CA SER A 637 -18.60 -1.73 -9.46
C SER A 637 -18.78 -2.98 -8.60
N LYS A 638 -18.24 -2.95 -7.39
CA LYS A 638 -18.30 -4.08 -6.46
C LYS A 638 -19.66 -4.04 -5.78
N PRO A 639 -20.46 -5.12 -5.81
CA PRO A 639 -21.66 -5.18 -4.99
C PRO A 639 -21.26 -5.12 -3.51
N SER A 640 -22.10 -4.50 -2.68
CA SER A 640 -21.85 -4.48 -1.23
C SER A 640 -21.98 -5.90 -0.63
N PRO A 641 -21.36 -6.18 0.53
CA PRO A 641 -21.54 -7.46 1.23
C PRO A 641 -23.00 -7.80 1.50
N GLU A 642 -23.85 -6.79 1.80
CA GLU A 642 -25.29 -6.95 2.02
C GLU A 642 -26.01 -7.35 0.73
N GLU A 643 -25.77 -6.64 -0.37
CA GLU A 643 -26.36 -6.95 -1.69
C GLU A 643 -25.95 -8.36 -2.14
N MET A 644 -24.74 -8.77 -1.87
CA MET A 644 -24.24 -10.10 -2.18
C MET A 644 -24.89 -11.18 -1.32
N ALA A 645 -25.03 -10.93 -0.01
CA ALA A 645 -25.69 -11.86 0.90
C ALA A 645 -27.14 -12.10 0.53
N GLU A 646 -27.88 -11.05 0.19
CA GLU A 646 -29.27 -11.14 -0.27
C GLU A 646 -29.37 -11.91 -1.59
N ALA A 647 -28.47 -11.66 -2.54
CA ALA A 647 -28.44 -12.35 -3.83
C ALA A 647 -28.19 -13.86 -3.67
N LEU A 648 -27.21 -14.25 -2.84
CA LEU A 648 -26.88 -15.66 -2.58
C LEU A 648 -28.04 -16.41 -1.88
N LEU A 649 -28.71 -15.78 -0.90
CA LEU A 649 -29.87 -16.38 -0.22
C LEU A 649 -31.10 -16.46 -1.12
N ALA A 650 -31.35 -15.48 -1.98
CA ALA A 650 -32.42 -15.51 -2.96
C ALA A 650 -32.22 -16.66 -3.96
N GLN A 651 -30.99 -16.89 -4.40
CA GLN A 651 -30.64 -17.99 -5.33
C GLN A 651 -30.81 -19.36 -4.67
N GLU A 652 -30.44 -19.53 -3.41
CA GLU A 652 -30.70 -20.76 -2.63
C GLU A 652 -32.20 -21.03 -2.47
N SER A 653 -33.02 -19.99 -2.29
CA SER A 653 -34.47 -20.11 -2.17
C SER A 653 -35.09 -20.61 -3.48
N HIS A 654 -34.61 -20.16 -4.64
CA HIS A 654 -35.03 -20.63 -5.97
C HIS A 654 -34.65 -22.11 -6.20
N ASN A 655 -33.47 -22.54 -5.76
CA ASN A 655 -32.98 -23.91 -5.92
C ASN A 655 -33.72 -24.93 -5.02
N ARG A 656 -34.48 -24.48 -4.02
CA ARG A 656 -35.24 -25.33 -3.09
C ARG A 656 -36.68 -25.67 -3.55
N VAL A 657 -37.18 -25.06 -4.67
CA VAL A 657 -38.51 -25.37 -5.18
C VAL A 657 -38.45 -26.65 -6.02
N PRO A 658 -39.08 -27.79 -5.59
CA PRO A 658 -39.07 -29.03 -6.37
C PRO A 658 -39.91 -28.86 -7.64
N GLY A 659 -39.31 -28.90 -8.81
CA GLY A 659 -40.07 -29.05 -10.06
C GLY A 659 -39.75 -28.15 -11.23
N GLN A 660 -38.75 -27.27 -11.14
CA GLN A 660 -38.31 -26.57 -12.36
C GLN A 660 -36.99 -27.15 -12.90
N PRO A 661 -36.87 -27.32 -14.24
CA PRO A 661 -35.62 -27.83 -14.82
C PRO A 661 -34.49 -26.82 -14.60
N ARG A 662 -33.32 -27.34 -14.23
CA ARG A 662 -32.09 -26.58 -14.11
C ARG A 662 -31.84 -25.80 -15.39
N LEU A 663 -32.01 -24.49 -15.36
CA LEU A 663 -31.53 -23.60 -16.41
C LEU A 663 -30.00 -23.67 -16.38
N GLY A 664 -29.46 -24.28 -17.44
CA GLY A 664 -28.03 -24.42 -17.60
C GLY A 664 -27.31 -23.07 -17.59
N HIS A 665 -26.11 -23.11 -17.12
CA HIS A 665 -25.12 -22.08 -17.00
C HIS A 665 -25.24 -20.92 -17.99
N GLY A 666 -25.91 -19.85 -17.60
CA GLY A 666 -25.84 -18.56 -18.25
C GLY A 666 -24.82 -17.69 -17.48
N GLY A 667 -23.55 -17.83 -17.84
CA GLY A 667 -22.53 -16.93 -17.32
C GLY A 667 -22.95 -15.48 -17.53
N PHE A 668 -22.73 -14.63 -16.54
CA PHE A 668 -22.84 -13.18 -16.68
C PHE A 668 -21.93 -12.71 -17.82
N SER A 669 -22.45 -12.76 -19.07
CA SER A 669 -21.76 -12.21 -20.21
C SER A 669 -21.87 -10.69 -20.12
N ASN A 670 -20.76 -10.05 -19.87
CA ASN A 670 -20.54 -8.63 -20.02
C ASN A 670 -20.75 -8.24 -21.50
N ARG A 671 -22.00 -8.01 -21.92
CA ARG A 671 -22.29 -7.30 -23.18
C ARG A 671 -22.85 -5.93 -22.82
N PRO A 672 -22.23 -4.86 -23.30
CA PRO A 672 -22.79 -3.52 -23.15
C PRO A 672 -24.11 -3.45 -23.95
N ARG A 673 -25.19 -3.12 -23.28
CA ARG A 673 -26.45 -2.72 -23.94
C ARG A 673 -26.18 -1.40 -24.66
N THR A 674 -25.99 -1.48 -25.96
CA THR A 674 -26.13 -0.36 -26.89
C THR A 674 -27.59 0.11 -26.85
N LEU A 675 -27.82 1.26 -26.23
CA LEU A 675 -29.03 2.04 -26.41
C LEU A 675 -29.06 2.55 -27.86
N ALA A 676 -29.81 1.89 -28.71
CA ALA A 676 -30.21 2.43 -30.01
C ALA A 676 -31.10 3.65 -29.75
N LYS A 677 -30.64 4.81 -30.17
CA LYS A 677 -31.45 6.00 -30.38
C LYS A 677 -32.47 5.70 -31.47
N SER A 678 -33.75 5.74 -31.15
CA SER A 678 -34.78 6.06 -32.13
C SER A 678 -35.01 7.57 -32.10
N LEU A 679 -34.65 8.20 -33.18
CA LEU A 679 -35.09 9.53 -33.56
C LEU A 679 -36.51 9.40 -34.15
N GLU A 680 -37.45 10.12 -33.59
CA GLU A 680 -38.27 11.11 -34.25
C GLU A 680 -38.56 12.24 -33.28
#